data_f084805d9b79ccf59331c0ebf5e102a3
#
_entry.id   f084805d9b79ccf59331c0ebf5e102a3
#
_cell.length_a   1.000
_cell.length_b   1.000
_cell.length_c   1.000
_cell.angle_alpha   90.00
_cell.angle_beta   90.00
_cell.angle_gamma   90.00
#
_symmetry.space_group_name_H-M   'P 1'
#
loop_
_entity.id
_entity.type
_entity.pdbx_description
1 polymer ?
#
loop_
_entity_poly.entity_id
_entity_poly.type
_entity_poly.pdbx_seq_one_letter_code
_entity_poly.pdbx_strand_id
1 'polypeptide(L)'
;MKFNHNFDLVEYTNNYRLYACDDVNARLDFVEENIVRVAIYRHGEDILPTFCINPYGQPNSPARNRLDTEGFHFDTPEVEKTVNGEKITLGSGIEIDVDFHNFLLSFIDDGEVLFEDRRPLSYNLENEFGRGYYHYISREEDEKIFGLGDKSGFMDKSGRSFRIEATDAMGYDAETSDPLYKHIPFYICENSVGDYGVFYDTSAACYMDFGVEINNYYQPYKFFKTEDNCIVYYVIFGSKFEILRSFARLCGKQAFPPKWSFDFCASATEYAYAENTDEKMQGFVDSLKKYDLSCSGLYSSIGDKGCVFNWNMEKFPDPAKFVNSLEEKGIHFISNIKPAFLLTHPMYDSIADRGLFVKNDDGTPFVTQLWDGLGSYLDFTNKDAYDFWCAQVTEKLLDNGIVATWNDNNEFDIKDSGATVNGFGFGKIKARDVRPALTYLMVKASYEAQKKKHPELRPFLSTRSGNIAVRRMAQTWSGDNMTSFHDLYYCHYIGLTLSMSGMFFFGHDLGGFVGDMPSKELFLRWLQHGLFEPRFTVRCHDTDGMDAVMPWEYEDVVGSVRDIFAQRKQLVPYLYSSAYNSVSYDEPMNAPLFLYYDDEDIEEDCESFLVGRDVLATCVLDEGIENISAYLPEGDDWYLGSKLYKGGQNVSLHIPPTSKMPYFVRSGCVFPTDEGKYGFESEQKLVFTVYPQETGFFQSSFFDDDGKSFEYKKNDCTRLIFSVVCEKDKVSVFYKNTGKVHITPDIKLVGSDDRKLIIESRD
;
A
#
# COMPACT_ATOMS: atom_id res chain seq x y z
N MET A 1 -2.99 0.43 41.89
CA MET A 1 -1.82 0.24 41.04
C MET A 1 -0.62 -0.18 41.87
N LYS A 2 -0.17 -1.42 41.78
CA LYS A 2 1.06 -1.87 42.44
C LYS A 2 2.22 -1.54 41.52
N PHE A 3 2.99 -0.51 41.84
CA PHE A 3 4.13 -0.04 41.04
C PHE A 3 5.44 -0.81 41.33
N ASN A 4 5.38 -2.06 41.75
CA ASN A 4 6.58 -2.76 42.23
C ASN A 4 6.59 -4.20 41.69
N HIS A 5 6.88 -4.36 40.38
CA HIS A 5 7.02 -5.65 39.76
C HIS A 5 8.51 -5.89 39.43
N ASN A 6 9.12 -6.89 40.02
CA ASN A 6 10.46 -7.32 39.65
C ASN A 6 10.34 -8.55 38.75
N PHE A 7 10.87 -8.47 37.58
CA PHE A 7 10.94 -9.57 36.63
C PHE A 7 12.22 -10.37 36.84
N ASP A 8 12.11 -11.68 36.76
CA ASP A 8 13.23 -12.60 36.76
C ASP A 8 13.47 -13.15 35.39
N LEU A 9 14.74 -13.26 34.97
CA LEU A 9 15.10 -13.99 33.73
C LEU A 9 14.87 -15.49 33.98
N VAL A 10 13.85 -16.07 33.34
CA VAL A 10 13.43 -17.46 33.53
C VAL A 10 13.94 -18.42 32.47
N GLU A 11 14.15 -17.90 31.22
CA GLU A 11 14.66 -18.71 30.12
C GLU A 11 15.46 -17.81 29.13
N TYR A 12 16.52 -18.36 28.54
CA TYR A 12 17.27 -17.66 27.54
C TYR A 12 17.96 -18.63 26.58
N THR A 13 18.10 -18.16 25.35
CA THR A 13 18.95 -18.75 24.31
C THR A 13 19.76 -17.64 23.64
N ASN A 14 20.51 -17.96 22.59
CA ASN A 14 21.16 -16.92 21.78
C ASN A 14 20.14 -16.05 21.02
N ASN A 15 18.93 -16.57 20.81
CA ASN A 15 17.94 -15.94 19.95
C ASN A 15 16.88 -15.13 20.71
N TYR A 16 16.69 -15.43 22.00
CA TYR A 16 15.69 -14.74 22.82
C TYR A 16 16.00 -14.79 24.32
N ARG A 17 15.29 -13.92 25.06
CA ARG A 17 15.24 -13.88 26.51
C ARG A 17 13.78 -13.81 26.96
N LEU A 18 13.45 -14.61 27.97
CA LEU A 18 12.13 -14.64 28.61
C LEU A 18 12.26 -14.24 30.07
N TYR A 19 11.56 -13.19 30.39
CA TYR A 19 11.42 -12.68 31.77
C TYR A 19 10.01 -12.92 32.26
N ALA A 20 9.83 -13.14 33.55
CA ALA A 20 8.51 -13.36 34.14
C ALA A 20 8.38 -12.67 35.49
N CYS A 21 7.17 -12.20 35.79
CA CYS A 21 6.75 -11.69 37.07
C CYS A 21 5.28 -12.04 37.31
N ASP A 22 4.97 -12.76 38.36
CA ASP A 22 3.62 -13.28 38.67
C ASP A 22 3.03 -14.05 37.46
N ASP A 23 1.95 -13.54 36.85
CA ASP A 23 1.29 -14.12 35.68
C ASP A 23 1.67 -13.42 34.34
N VAL A 24 2.64 -12.50 34.37
CA VAL A 24 3.07 -11.75 33.19
C VAL A 24 4.40 -12.27 32.67
N ASN A 25 4.45 -12.52 31.36
CA ASN A 25 5.67 -12.83 30.62
C ASN A 25 6.07 -11.62 29.76
N ALA A 26 7.38 -11.35 29.73
CA ALA A 26 8.01 -10.39 28.83
C ALA A 26 9.10 -11.11 28.06
N ARG A 27 9.03 -11.08 26.72
CA ARG A 27 9.97 -11.78 25.85
C ARG A 27 10.62 -10.82 24.88
N LEU A 28 11.95 -10.91 24.75
CA LEU A 28 12.77 -10.25 23.75
C LEU A 28 13.29 -11.30 22.76
N ASP A 29 13.02 -11.13 21.46
CA ASP A 29 13.61 -11.94 20.39
C ASP A 29 14.50 -11.06 19.53
N PHE A 30 15.72 -11.52 19.22
CA PHE A 30 16.69 -10.82 18.37
C PHE A 30 16.51 -11.29 16.93
N VAL A 31 15.51 -10.73 16.25
CA VAL A 31 14.99 -11.22 14.96
C VAL A 31 16.01 -11.10 13.83
N GLU A 32 16.72 -9.97 13.79
CA GLU A 32 17.85 -9.66 12.90
C GLU A 32 18.79 -8.71 13.65
N GLU A 33 19.95 -8.41 13.06
CA GLU A 33 20.92 -7.48 13.68
C GLU A 33 20.37 -6.08 13.96
N ASN A 34 19.32 -5.67 13.25
CA ASN A 34 18.67 -4.37 13.39
C ASN A 34 17.17 -4.48 13.74
N ILE A 35 16.67 -5.66 14.12
CA ILE A 35 15.25 -5.87 14.46
C ILE A 35 15.11 -6.66 15.76
N VAL A 36 14.38 -6.08 16.71
CA VAL A 36 14.01 -6.72 17.98
C VAL A 36 12.50 -6.85 18.06
N ARG A 37 12.00 -8.04 18.45
CA ARG A 37 10.60 -8.23 18.82
C ARG A 37 10.47 -8.24 20.32
N VAL A 38 9.48 -7.50 20.85
CA VAL A 38 9.08 -7.48 22.25
C VAL A 38 7.66 -8.03 22.38
N ALA A 39 7.44 -8.95 23.28
CA ALA A 39 6.11 -9.50 23.54
C ALA A 39 5.79 -9.52 25.03
N ILE A 40 4.69 -8.85 25.42
CA ILE A 40 4.18 -8.78 26.79
C ILE A 40 2.80 -9.44 26.83
N TYR A 41 2.66 -10.49 27.60
CA TYR A 41 1.43 -11.29 27.63
C TYR A 41 1.24 -11.99 28.96
N ARG A 42 -0.01 -12.35 29.29
CA ARG A 42 -0.32 -13.14 30.48
C ARG A 42 -0.14 -14.63 30.23
N HIS A 43 0.32 -15.33 31.25
CA HIS A 43 0.49 -16.78 31.18
C HIS A 43 -0.86 -17.47 30.97
N GLY A 44 -0.96 -18.34 29.96
CA GLY A 44 -2.16 -19.13 29.64
C GLY A 44 -3.20 -18.41 28.79
N GLU A 45 -2.95 -17.17 28.34
CA GLU A 45 -3.78 -16.52 27.33
C GLU A 45 -3.36 -16.94 25.91
N ASP A 46 -4.35 -17.19 25.04
CA ASP A 46 -4.12 -17.49 23.64
C ASP A 46 -3.75 -16.21 22.87
N ILE A 47 -2.62 -16.23 22.17
CA ILE A 47 -2.18 -15.14 21.31
C ILE A 47 -2.68 -15.39 19.90
N LEU A 48 -3.64 -14.58 19.44
CA LEU A 48 -4.27 -14.72 18.12
C LEU A 48 -3.30 -14.36 16.98
N PRO A 49 -3.37 -15.05 15.84
CA PRO A 49 -2.56 -14.72 14.66
C PRO A 49 -3.05 -13.43 13.98
N THR A 50 -2.13 -12.68 13.40
CA THR A 50 -2.42 -11.45 12.62
C THR A 50 -2.20 -11.59 11.14
N PHE A 51 -1.40 -12.54 10.70
CA PHE A 51 -0.91 -12.76 9.33
C PHE A 51 0.07 -11.69 8.82
N CYS A 52 0.42 -10.67 9.61
CA CYS A 52 1.26 -9.57 9.16
C CYS A 52 2.70 -10.01 8.87
N ILE A 53 3.29 -10.78 9.76
CA ILE A 53 4.68 -11.21 9.65
C ILE A 53 4.80 -12.45 8.76
N ASN A 54 5.69 -12.35 7.76
CA ASN A 54 5.92 -13.40 6.77
C ASN A 54 7.37 -13.45 6.29
N PRO A 55 8.30 -13.94 7.12
CA PRO A 55 9.73 -13.96 6.78
C PRO A 55 10.08 -14.82 5.57
N TYR A 56 9.18 -15.71 5.14
CA TYR A 56 9.37 -16.54 3.94
C TYR A 56 8.98 -15.85 2.63
N GLY A 57 8.35 -14.69 2.71
CA GLY A 57 7.90 -13.95 1.54
C GLY A 57 6.81 -14.65 0.70
N GLN A 58 6.12 -15.66 1.24
CA GLN A 58 5.07 -16.38 0.52
C GLN A 58 3.76 -15.58 0.54
N PRO A 59 3.07 -15.38 -0.61
CA PRO A 59 1.83 -14.62 -0.67
C PRO A 59 0.74 -15.19 0.25
N ASN A 60 0.62 -16.50 0.32
CA ASN A 60 -0.43 -17.25 0.99
C ASN A 60 0.05 -17.98 2.25
N SER A 61 0.93 -17.36 3.03
CA SER A 61 1.41 -17.96 4.28
C SER A 61 0.26 -18.41 5.18
N PRO A 62 0.40 -19.56 5.87
CA PRO A 62 -0.58 -19.98 6.87
C PRO A 62 -0.60 -19.03 8.06
N ALA A 63 -1.65 -19.14 8.88
CA ALA A 63 -1.66 -18.50 10.20
C ALA A 63 -0.50 -19.03 11.04
N ARG A 64 0.20 -18.13 11.74
CA ARG A 64 1.26 -18.49 12.67
C ARG A 64 1.05 -17.77 13.99
N ASN A 65 1.49 -18.40 15.08
CA ASN A 65 1.53 -17.75 16.38
C ASN A 65 2.50 -16.54 16.32
N ARG A 66 2.11 -15.42 16.90
CA ARG A 66 2.95 -14.20 16.93
C ARG A 66 4.27 -14.36 17.70
N LEU A 67 4.41 -15.41 18.52
CA LEU A 67 5.67 -15.77 19.18
C LEU A 67 6.50 -16.78 18.38
N ASP A 68 5.98 -17.28 17.25
CA ASP A 68 6.74 -18.18 16.40
C ASP A 68 7.99 -17.47 15.83
N THR A 69 9.09 -18.19 15.81
CA THR A 69 10.40 -17.68 15.40
C THR A 69 10.94 -18.35 14.14
N GLU A 70 10.17 -19.24 13.53
CA GLU A 70 10.58 -19.92 12.31
C GLU A 70 10.78 -18.93 11.15
N GLY A 71 11.91 -19.03 10.46
CA GLY A 71 12.26 -18.20 9.32
C GLY A 71 12.93 -16.86 9.62
N PHE A 72 13.16 -16.55 10.90
CA PHE A 72 13.98 -15.38 11.26
C PHE A 72 15.48 -15.67 11.10
N HIS A 73 16.25 -14.63 10.76
CA HIS A 73 17.71 -14.67 10.66
C HIS A 73 18.32 -14.06 11.92
N PHE A 74 18.25 -14.82 13.02
CA PHE A 74 18.61 -14.35 14.34
C PHE A 74 19.98 -13.70 14.42
N ASP A 75 20.05 -12.57 15.11
CA ASP A 75 21.27 -12.02 15.66
C ASP A 75 21.74 -12.86 16.88
N THR A 76 23.03 -12.76 17.18
CA THR A 76 23.64 -13.35 18.39
C THR A 76 24.27 -12.23 19.21
N PRO A 77 23.47 -11.52 20.03
CA PRO A 77 23.94 -10.35 20.75
C PRO A 77 24.92 -10.72 21.86
N GLU A 78 25.78 -9.77 22.21
CA GLU A 78 26.58 -9.83 23.45
C GLU A 78 25.73 -9.39 24.63
N VAL A 79 25.87 -10.05 25.78
CA VAL A 79 25.05 -9.78 26.96
C VAL A 79 25.91 -9.64 28.20
N GLU A 80 25.75 -8.53 28.90
CA GLU A 80 26.37 -8.23 30.18
C GLU A 80 25.31 -8.08 31.29
N LYS A 81 25.60 -8.63 32.48
CA LYS A 81 24.73 -8.42 33.64
C LYS A 81 25.03 -7.08 34.29
N THR A 82 23.99 -6.33 34.62
CA THR A 82 24.04 -5.10 35.38
C THR A 82 23.55 -5.31 36.81
N VAL A 83 23.55 -4.27 37.64
CA VAL A 83 23.08 -4.35 39.02
C VAL A 83 21.58 -4.66 39.10
N ASN A 84 20.78 -4.11 38.18
CA ASN A 84 19.33 -4.19 38.19
C ASN A 84 18.75 -4.90 36.96
N GLY A 85 19.60 -5.50 36.11
CA GLY A 85 19.11 -6.09 34.86
C GLY A 85 20.21 -6.62 33.95
N GLU A 86 20.11 -6.35 32.67
CA GLU A 86 21.05 -6.77 31.62
C GLU A 86 21.27 -5.66 30.60
N LYS A 87 22.47 -5.62 30.04
CA LYS A 87 22.83 -4.83 28.86
C LYS A 87 23.08 -5.80 27.70
N ILE A 88 22.43 -5.57 26.58
CA ILE A 88 22.46 -6.43 25.40
C ILE A 88 22.94 -5.58 24.24
N THR A 89 23.99 -6.02 23.53
CA THR A 89 24.54 -5.32 22.37
C THR A 89 24.24 -6.12 21.10
N LEU A 90 23.47 -5.57 20.18
CA LEU A 90 23.11 -6.18 18.89
C LEU A 90 24.29 -6.11 17.90
N GLY A 91 24.24 -6.93 16.84
CA GLY A 91 25.20 -6.90 15.75
C GLY A 91 25.28 -5.57 14.99
N SER A 92 24.21 -4.80 15.00
CA SER A 92 24.14 -3.42 14.49
C SER A 92 24.91 -2.39 15.34
N GLY A 93 25.28 -2.73 16.56
CA GLY A 93 25.86 -1.81 17.54
C GLY A 93 24.86 -1.18 18.50
N ILE A 94 23.56 -1.31 18.26
CA ILE A 94 22.52 -0.85 19.20
C ILE A 94 22.63 -1.60 20.52
N GLU A 95 22.62 -0.86 21.62
CA GLU A 95 22.62 -1.40 22.98
C GLU A 95 21.19 -1.36 23.55
N ILE A 96 20.79 -2.39 24.27
CA ILE A 96 19.49 -2.49 24.95
C ILE A 96 19.75 -2.62 26.44
N ASP A 97 19.38 -1.62 27.21
CA ASP A 97 19.33 -1.72 28.67
C ASP A 97 17.98 -2.28 29.09
N VAL A 98 18.00 -3.44 29.77
CA VAL A 98 16.81 -4.10 30.33
C VAL A 98 16.83 -3.91 31.84
N ASP A 99 15.93 -3.06 32.35
CA ASP A 99 15.73 -2.90 33.80
C ASP A 99 14.68 -3.92 34.27
N PHE A 100 15.07 -4.83 35.19
CA PHE A 100 14.17 -5.87 35.71
C PHE A 100 13.05 -5.28 36.58
N HIS A 101 13.23 -4.06 37.07
CA HIS A 101 12.16 -3.38 37.79
C HIS A 101 11.14 -2.81 36.81
N ASN A 102 9.94 -3.37 36.82
CA ASN A 102 8.83 -3.06 35.91
C ASN A 102 9.08 -3.41 34.42
N PHE A 103 10.16 -4.14 34.12
CA PHE A 103 10.58 -4.50 32.77
C PHE A 103 10.58 -3.28 31.85
N LEU A 104 11.57 -2.42 32.02
CA LEU A 104 11.72 -1.21 31.19
C LEU A 104 12.90 -1.36 30.25
N LEU A 105 12.69 -0.96 29.00
CA LEU A 105 13.66 -1.04 27.93
C LEU A 105 14.15 0.35 27.55
N SER A 106 15.47 0.49 27.36
CA SER A 106 16.08 1.65 26.69
C SER A 106 16.96 1.15 25.59
N PHE A 107 16.78 1.66 24.38
CA PHE A 107 17.57 1.36 23.19
C PHE A 107 18.51 2.55 22.94
N ILE A 108 19.80 2.27 22.85
CA ILE A 108 20.85 3.25 22.86
C ILE A 108 21.67 3.09 21.59
N ASP A 109 21.88 4.20 20.87
CA ASP A 109 22.73 4.28 19.70
C ASP A 109 23.91 5.22 19.99
N ASP A 110 25.15 4.75 19.76
CA ASP A 110 26.39 5.49 20.00
C ASP A 110 26.48 6.20 21.38
N GLY A 111 25.84 5.58 22.39
CA GLY A 111 25.81 6.06 23.78
C GLY A 111 24.68 7.04 24.12
N GLU A 112 23.82 7.40 23.17
CA GLU A 112 22.64 8.25 23.36
C GLU A 112 21.34 7.46 23.27
N VAL A 113 20.30 7.85 24.04
CA VAL A 113 19.02 7.12 24.08
C VAL A 113 18.19 7.44 22.85
N LEU A 114 18.08 6.45 21.95
CA LEU A 114 17.27 6.57 20.72
C LEU A 114 15.77 6.35 20.97
N PHE A 115 15.44 5.36 21.83
CA PHE A 115 14.06 4.99 22.17
C PHE A 115 14.04 4.43 23.58
N GLU A 116 13.09 4.84 24.41
CA GLU A 116 12.94 4.25 25.73
C GLU A 116 11.49 4.17 26.21
N ASP A 117 11.26 3.19 27.05
CA ASP A 117 10.04 3.03 27.83
C ASP A 117 9.87 4.18 28.83
N ARG A 118 8.65 4.71 28.98
CA ARG A 118 8.37 5.77 29.94
C ARG A 118 8.59 5.28 31.37
N ARG A 119 9.40 6.00 32.13
CA ARG A 119 9.65 5.69 33.54
C ARG A 119 8.63 6.36 34.46
N PRO A 120 8.24 5.75 35.60
CA PRO A 120 8.69 4.44 36.12
C PRO A 120 7.86 3.25 35.61
N LEU A 121 6.82 3.46 34.80
CA LEU A 121 5.93 2.44 34.28
C LEU A 121 5.61 2.68 32.82
N SER A 122 5.91 1.70 31.98
CA SER A 122 5.62 1.71 30.56
C SER A 122 4.39 0.86 30.21
N TYR A 123 4.28 -0.35 30.72
CA TYR A 123 3.21 -1.28 30.38
C TYR A 123 2.11 -1.28 31.43
N ASN A 124 0.84 -1.13 30.98
CA ASN A 124 -0.32 -1.27 31.85
C ASN A 124 -1.24 -2.37 31.30
N LEU A 125 -1.22 -3.51 31.95
CA LEU A 125 -2.05 -4.68 31.66
C LEU A 125 -3.23 -4.81 32.63
N GLU A 126 -3.36 -3.90 33.59
CA GLU A 126 -4.46 -3.83 34.53
C GLU A 126 -5.50 -2.82 34.06
N ASN A 127 -6.54 -3.30 33.48
CA ASN A 127 -7.55 -2.51 32.82
C ASN A 127 -8.57 -1.91 33.81
N GLU A 128 -8.19 -0.88 34.55
CA GLU A 128 -9.10 -0.17 35.47
C GLU A 128 -10.10 0.77 34.74
N PHE A 129 -9.81 1.17 33.52
CA PHE A 129 -10.57 2.19 32.77
C PHE A 129 -11.18 1.70 31.46
N GLY A 130 -11.38 0.42 31.29
CA GLY A 130 -11.92 -0.17 30.09
C GLY A 130 -11.08 -1.32 29.54
N ARG A 131 -11.40 -1.80 28.33
CA ARG A 131 -10.72 -2.90 27.67
C ARG A 131 -9.43 -2.41 27.00
N GLY A 132 -8.35 -3.20 27.10
CA GLY A 132 -7.10 -3.02 26.39
C GLY A 132 -5.87 -2.82 27.27
N TYR A 133 -4.73 -2.99 26.64
CA TYR A 133 -3.41 -2.82 27.23
C TYR A 133 -2.74 -1.56 26.70
N TYR A 134 -1.86 -0.97 27.51
CA TYR A 134 -1.14 0.26 27.15
C TYR A 134 0.36 0.01 27.16
N HIS A 135 1.05 0.67 26.23
CA HIS A 135 2.49 0.82 26.21
C HIS A 135 2.83 2.32 26.08
N TYR A 136 3.49 2.86 27.09
CA TYR A 136 3.90 4.27 27.18
C TYR A 136 5.39 4.40 26.87
N ILE A 137 5.73 5.32 26.00
CA ILE A 137 7.07 5.55 25.48
C ILE A 137 7.44 7.00 25.75
N SER A 138 8.68 7.27 26.18
CA SER A 138 9.20 8.64 26.27
C SER A 138 9.22 9.29 24.90
N ARG A 139 9.02 10.60 24.84
CA ARG A 139 9.09 11.34 23.59
C ARG A 139 9.87 12.64 23.75
N GLU A 140 10.52 13.08 22.64
CA GLU A 140 11.03 14.44 22.48
C GLU A 140 9.93 15.36 21.96
N GLU A 141 10.02 16.68 22.23
CA GLU A 141 8.99 17.64 21.82
C GLU A 141 8.95 17.85 20.31
N ASP A 142 10.11 17.75 19.65
CA ASP A 142 10.35 18.01 18.24
C ASP A 142 10.53 16.73 17.38
N GLU A 143 10.25 15.55 17.95
CA GLU A 143 10.27 14.31 17.17
C GLU A 143 9.19 14.34 16.08
N LYS A 144 9.49 13.72 14.93
CA LYS A 144 8.57 13.56 13.80
C LYS A 144 8.12 12.11 13.64
N ILE A 145 6.88 11.92 13.20
CA ILE A 145 6.24 10.60 13.08
C ILE A 145 5.70 10.39 11.68
N PHE A 146 6.14 9.35 10.99
CA PHE A 146 5.71 9.01 9.63
C PHE A 146 5.08 7.61 9.58
N GLY A 147 4.08 7.40 8.72
CA GLY A 147 3.46 6.08 8.53
C GLY A 147 2.02 5.99 9.00
N LEU A 148 1.62 4.87 9.61
CA LEU A 148 0.27 4.51 10.12
C LEU A 148 -0.76 4.13 9.03
N GLY A 149 -0.35 3.86 7.80
CA GLY A 149 -1.25 3.49 6.71
C GLY A 149 -1.87 4.70 6.02
N ASP A 150 -3.17 4.67 5.76
CA ASP A 150 -3.92 5.72 5.08
C ASP A 150 -4.42 6.81 6.03
N LYS A 151 -3.55 7.43 6.82
CA LYS A 151 -3.94 8.48 7.77
C LYS A 151 -4.03 9.87 7.14
N SER A 152 -5.08 10.58 7.50
CA SER A 152 -5.38 11.96 7.05
C SER A 152 -4.30 12.98 7.46
N GLY A 153 -4.28 14.12 6.76
CA GLY A 153 -3.39 15.25 7.02
C GLY A 153 -2.00 15.08 6.43
N PHE A 154 -1.08 15.94 6.82
CA PHE A 154 0.30 15.98 6.35
C PHE A 154 1.12 14.74 6.68
N MET A 155 2.36 14.67 6.17
CA MET A 155 3.26 13.52 6.37
C MET A 155 3.61 13.31 7.84
N ASP A 156 3.98 14.37 8.55
CA ASP A 156 4.25 14.29 9.98
C ASP A 156 2.94 14.13 10.79
N LYS A 157 2.91 13.09 11.62
CA LYS A 157 1.78 12.73 12.49
C LYS A 157 1.99 13.12 13.96
N SER A 158 3.10 13.78 14.30
CA SER A 158 3.39 14.26 15.66
C SER A 158 2.32 15.24 16.14
N GLY A 159 2.10 15.32 17.45
CA GLY A 159 1.07 16.17 18.05
C GLY A 159 -0.38 15.77 17.71
N ARG A 160 -0.61 14.58 17.15
CA ARG A 160 -1.94 14.05 16.81
C ARG A 160 -2.17 12.70 17.49
N SER A 161 -3.42 12.27 17.49
CA SER A 161 -3.80 10.93 17.93
C SER A 161 -4.62 10.23 16.85
N PHE A 162 -4.47 8.91 16.74
CA PHE A 162 -5.09 8.12 15.69
C PHE A 162 -5.70 6.83 16.22
N ARG A 163 -6.90 6.52 15.75
CA ARG A 163 -7.50 5.22 15.89
C ARG A 163 -7.09 4.34 14.71
N ILE A 164 -6.41 3.25 14.96
CA ILE A 164 -6.01 2.28 13.96
C ILE A 164 -7.06 1.17 13.95
N GLU A 165 -8.03 1.32 13.07
CA GLU A 165 -9.15 0.41 12.88
C GLU A 165 -9.69 0.63 11.47
N ALA A 166 -9.83 -0.44 10.68
CA ALA A 166 -10.42 -0.35 9.36
C ALA A 166 -11.91 0.04 9.47
N THR A 167 -12.35 1.07 8.77
CA THR A 167 -13.72 1.58 8.79
C THR A 167 -14.13 2.02 7.40
N ASP A 168 -15.41 1.81 7.03
CA ASP A 168 -15.98 2.40 5.82
C ASP A 168 -16.19 3.90 6.04
N ALA A 169 -15.23 4.69 5.61
CA ALA A 169 -15.16 6.13 5.80
C ALA A 169 -15.62 6.89 4.54
N MET A 170 -16.74 6.47 3.93
CA MET A 170 -17.27 7.08 2.71
C MET A 170 -17.39 8.60 2.83
N GLY A 171 -16.75 9.33 1.91
CA GLY A 171 -16.76 10.79 1.91
C GLY A 171 -15.96 11.39 3.07
N TYR A 172 -14.83 10.78 3.41
CA TYR A 172 -13.94 11.30 4.46
C TYR A 172 -13.34 12.65 4.07
N ASP A 173 -13.05 13.47 5.05
CA ASP A 173 -12.21 14.65 4.93
C ASP A 173 -10.74 14.22 4.99
N ALA A 174 -9.99 14.45 3.91
CA ALA A 174 -8.62 13.94 3.77
C ALA A 174 -7.61 14.62 4.71
N GLU A 175 -7.96 15.76 5.35
CA GLU A 175 -7.13 16.44 6.35
C GLU A 175 -7.33 15.90 7.77
N THR A 176 -8.59 15.57 8.14
CA THR A 176 -8.94 15.42 9.55
C THR A 176 -9.59 14.09 9.91
N SER A 177 -10.18 13.37 8.97
CA SER A 177 -10.92 12.13 9.29
C SER A 177 -10.03 11.02 9.83
N ASP A 178 -10.50 10.37 10.90
CA ASP A 178 -9.89 9.19 11.49
C ASP A 178 -10.96 8.36 12.25
N PRO A 179 -11.00 7.03 12.12
CA PRO A 179 -10.15 6.18 11.29
C PRO A 179 -10.55 6.14 9.81
N LEU A 180 -9.65 5.61 8.96
CA LEU A 180 -9.89 5.32 7.56
C LEU A 180 -9.91 3.80 7.27
N TYR A 181 -9.55 3.37 6.06
CA TYR A 181 -9.81 2.02 5.56
C TYR A 181 -8.81 0.95 5.98
N LYS A 182 -7.58 1.32 6.42
CA LYS A 182 -6.51 0.36 6.69
C LYS A 182 -6.14 0.25 8.15
N HIS A 183 -5.63 -0.94 8.50
CA HIS A 183 -5.14 -1.25 9.83
C HIS A 183 -3.64 -1.57 9.77
N ILE A 184 -2.80 -0.53 9.83
CA ILE A 184 -1.34 -0.66 9.74
C ILE A 184 -0.70 0.11 10.91
N PRO A 185 -0.57 -0.48 12.09
CA PRO A 185 0.01 0.16 13.27
C PRO A 185 1.56 0.15 13.21
N PHE A 186 2.11 0.74 12.16
CA PHE A 186 3.53 0.92 11.92
C PHE A 186 3.85 2.41 11.75
N TYR A 187 4.85 2.88 12.47
CA TYR A 187 5.39 4.23 12.29
C TYR A 187 6.92 4.24 12.31
N ILE A 188 7.49 5.24 11.68
CA ILE A 188 8.90 5.63 11.77
C ILE A 188 8.95 6.90 12.59
N CYS A 189 9.82 6.94 13.59
CA CYS A 189 10.11 8.14 14.38
C CYS A 189 11.50 8.65 14.01
N GLU A 190 11.59 9.94 13.80
CA GLU A 190 12.82 10.73 13.72
C GLU A 190 12.93 11.57 14.98
N ASN A 191 14.06 11.50 15.68
CA ASN A 191 14.36 12.34 16.84
C ASN A 191 15.79 12.89 16.76
N SER A 192 16.22 13.57 17.81
CA SER A 192 17.55 14.22 17.84
C SER A 192 18.74 13.25 17.73
N VAL A 193 18.55 11.96 18.02
CA VAL A 193 19.58 10.92 17.97
C VAL A 193 19.60 10.19 16.62
N GLY A 194 18.41 9.94 16.04
CA GLY A 194 18.30 9.22 14.77
C GLY A 194 16.90 8.72 14.47
N ASP A 195 16.82 7.71 13.61
CA ASP A 195 15.56 7.12 13.17
C ASP A 195 15.34 5.73 13.77
N TYR A 196 14.08 5.40 14.09
CA TYR A 196 13.64 4.04 14.43
C TYR A 196 12.22 3.78 13.99
N GLY A 197 11.90 2.53 13.68
CA GLY A 197 10.55 2.10 13.34
C GLY A 197 9.93 1.27 14.44
N VAL A 198 8.61 1.43 14.66
CA VAL A 198 7.86 0.56 15.59
C VAL A 198 6.63 0.00 14.87
N PHE A 199 6.49 -1.32 14.89
CA PHE A 199 5.32 -2.02 14.38
C PHE A 199 4.65 -2.82 15.48
N TYR A 200 3.39 -2.53 15.77
CA TYR A 200 2.58 -3.32 16.70
C TYR A 200 1.81 -4.41 15.95
N ASP A 201 2.17 -5.67 16.19
CA ASP A 201 1.56 -6.81 15.51
C ASP A 201 0.24 -7.21 16.22
N THR A 202 -0.85 -6.54 15.85
CA THR A 202 -2.20 -6.78 16.37
C THR A 202 -3.26 -6.74 15.28
N SER A 203 -4.35 -7.52 15.45
CA SER A 203 -5.57 -7.43 14.63
C SER A 203 -6.73 -6.73 15.36
N ALA A 204 -6.57 -6.44 16.64
CA ALA A 204 -7.58 -5.70 17.39
C ALA A 204 -7.46 -4.20 17.16
N ALA A 205 -8.57 -3.49 17.31
CA ALA A 205 -8.55 -2.04 17.27
C ALA A 205 -7.52 -1.49 18.26
N CYS A 206 -6.74 -0.52 17.79
CA CYS A 206 -5.74 0.15 18.62
C CYS A 206 -5.79 1.66 18.44
N TYR A 207 -5.13 2.35 19.34
CA TYR A 207 -5.08 3.80 19.39
C TYR A 207 -3.64 4.23 19.67
N MET A 208 -3.18 5.23 18.96
CA MET A 208 -1.86 5.82 19.15
C MET A 208 -2.00 7.31 19.41
N ASP A 209 -1.30 7.77 20.43
CA ASP A 209 -1.20 9.18 20.81
C ASP A 209 0.25 9.63 20.71
N PHE A 210 0.50 10.65 19.91
CA PHE A 210 1.83 11.19 19.67
C PHE A 210 2.00 12.57 20.34
N GLY A 211 1.54 12.68 21.59
CA GLY A 211 1.74 13.88 22.45
C GLY A 211 0.54 14.79 22.55
N VAL A 212 -0.68 14.30 22.26
CA VAL A 212 -1.93 15.03 22.56
C VAL A 212 -2.26 14.95 24.06
N GLU A 213 -2.10 13.75 24.65
CA GLU A 213 -2.30 13.59 26.09
C GLU A 213 -1.12 14.16 26.87
N ILE A 214 -1.38 15.11 27.74
CA ILE A 214 -0.38 15.75 28.62
C ILE A 214 -0.69 15.40 30.07
N ASN A 215 0.31 14.87 30.77
CA ASN A 215 0.22 14.59 32.19
C ASN A 215 1.41 15.23 32.93
N ASN A 216 1.16 16.25 33.72
CA ASN A 216 2.17 17.04 34.40
C ASN A 216 3.01 16.25 35.45
N TYR A 217 2.71 14.99 35.70
CA TYR A 217 3.49 14.13 36.62
C TYR A 217 4.58 13.33 35.87
N TYR A 218 4.56 13.30 34.56
CA TYR A 218 5.52 12.57 33.72
C TYR A 218 6.21 13.53 32.74
N GLN A 219 7.39 13.15 32.28
CA GLN A 219 8.03 13.76 31.11
C GLN A 219 7.14 13.55 29.87
N PRO A 220 7.32 14.33 28.80
CA PRO A 220 6.60 14.12 27.55
C PRO A 220 6.62 12.66 27.10
N TYR A 221 5.48 12.15 26.65
CA TYR A 221 5.33 10.75 26.24
C TYR A 221 4.36 10.63 25.06
N LYS A 222 4.48 9.51 24.38
CA LYS A 222 3.52 8.95 23.43
C LYS A 222 3.06 7.60 23.94
N PHE A 223 1.92 7.11 23.44
CA PHE A 223 1.47 5.79 23.84
C PHE A 223 0.71 5.05 22.75
N PHE A 224 0.83 3.73 22.84
CA PHE A 224 -0.02 2.77 22.16
C PHE A 224 -1.02 2.19 23.13
N LYS A 225 -2.28 2.01 22.67
CA LYS A 225 -3.32 1.27 23.37
C LYS A 225 -3.95 0.27 22.44
N THR A 226 -4.17 -0.97 22.89
CA THR A 226 -4.84 -2.00 22.09
C THR A 226 -5.98 -2.65 22.84
N GLU A 227 -7.01 -3.11 22.12
CA GLU A 227 -8.06 -3.99 22.65
C GLU A 227 -7.67 -5.49 22.62
N ASP A 228 -6.47 -5.81 22.16
CA ASP A 228 -5.87 -7.14 22.22
C ASP A 228 -5.60 -7.59 23.68
N ASN A 229 -5.33 -8.87 23.86
CA ASN A 229 -4.97 -9.47 25.15
C ASN A 229 -3.45 -9.59 25.37
N CYS A 230 -2.65 -9.03 24.48
CA CYS A 230 -1.20 -8.98 24.57
C CYS A 230 -0.67 -7.76 23.83
N ILE A 231 0.59 -7.40 24.08
CA ILE A 231 1.33 -6.41 23.30
C ILE A 231 2.49 -7.14 22.63
N VAL A 232 2.49 -7.20 21.30
CA VAL A 232 3.60 -7.71 20.50
C VAL A 232 4.02 -6.61 19.54
N TYR A 233 5.28 -6.19 19.63
CA TYR A 233 5.79 -5.16 18.73
C TYR A 233 7.22 -5.44 18.30
N TYR A 234 7.59 -4.82 17.18
CA TYR A 234 8.93 -4.87 16.60
C TYR A 234 9.53 -3.48 16.61
N VAL A 235 10.79 -3.38 17.04
CA VAL A 235 11.59 -2.16 16.91
C VAL A 235 12.62 -2.42 15.82
N ILE A 236 12.75 -1.48 14.87
CA ILE A 236 13.58 -1.60 13.68
C ILE A 236 14.51 -0.38 13.65
N PHE A 237 15.81 -0.59 13.53
CA PHE A 237 16.84 0.45 13.57
C PHE A 237 17.48 0.68 12.21
N GLY A 238 17.97 1.90 11.98
CA GLY A 238 18.65 2.35 10.76
C GLY A 238 18.05 3.66 10.24
N SER A 239 18.46 4.11 9.05
CA SER A 239 17.83 5.23 8.37
C SER A 239 16.35 4.93 8.01
N LYS A 240 15.53 5.97 7.78
CA LYS A 240 14.12 5.82 7.37
C LYS A 240 13.94 4.83 6.21
N PHE A 241 14.86 4.87 5.24
CA PHE A 241 14.87 3.96 4.11
C PHE A 241 15.15 2.51 4.52
N GLU A 242 16.13 2.26 5.36
CA GLU A 242 16.50 0.92 5.84
C GLU A 242 15.39 0.34 6.73
N ILE A 243 14.78 1.16 7.58
CA ILE A 243 13.63 0.78 8.43
C ILE A 243 12.46 0.34 7.56
N LEU A 244 12.05 1.17 6.58
CA LEU A 244 10.93 0.86 5.70
C LEU A 244 11.17 -0.41 4.90
N ARG A 245 12.37 -0.60 4.39
CA ARG A 245 12.80 -1.77 3.64
C ARG A 245 12.83 -3.04 4.51
N SER A 246 13.32 -2.93 5.72
CA SER A 246 13.34 -4.03 6.71
C SER A 246 11.92 -4.43 7.12
N PHE A 247 11.05 -3.45 7.38
CA PHE A 247 9.63 -3.70 7.64
C PHE A 247 8.93 -4.38 6.45
N ALA A 248 9.14 -3.89 5.24
CA ALA A 248 8.56 -4.46 4.03
C ALA A 248 9.00 -5.93 3.83
N ARG A 249 10.29 -6.24 4.05
CA ARG A 249 10.83 -7.60 4.01
C ARG A 249 10.24 -8.49 5.10
N LEU A 250 10.13 -7.98 6.33
CA LEU A 250 9.55 -8.70 7.47
C LEU A 250 8.09 -9.10 7.22
N CYS A 251 7.31 -8.23 6.59
CA CYS A 251 5.91 -8.46 6.21
C CYS A 251 5.73 -9.30 4.95
N GLY A 252 6.78 -9.50 4.18
CA GLY A 252 6.79 -10.25 2.93
C GLY A 252 6.58 -9.40 1.69
N LYS A 253 7.11 -9.92 0.57
CA LYS A 253 7.19 -9.19 -0.69
C LYS A 253 5.84 -8.77 -1.23
N GLN A 254 5.79 -7.55 -1.76
CA GLN A 254 4.65 -7.03 -2.50
C GLN A 254 4.34 -7.89 -3.73
N ALA A 255 3.06 -8.12 -4.06
CA ALA A 255 2.67 -8.77 -5.30
C ALA A 255 3.08 -7.90 -6.50
N PHE A 256 3.73 -8.51 -7.50
CA PHE A 256 4.02 -7.83 -8.76
C PHE A 256 2.79 -7.90 -9.67
N PRO A 257 2.12 -6.78 -9.96
CA PRO A 257 0.87 -6.79 -10.70
C PRO A 257 1.10 -6.98 -12.21
N PRO A 258 0.06 -7.36 -12.98
CA PRO A 258 0.12 -7.38 -14.43
C PRO A 258 0.39 -6.00 -15.02
N LYS A 259 1.11 -5.92 -16.13
CA LYS A 259 1.53 -4.67 -16.77
C LYS A 259 0.36 -3.77 -17.17
N TRP A 260 -0.75 -4.36 -17.62
CA TRP A 260 -1.95 -3.62 -18.02
C TRP A 260 -2.53 -2.76 -16.89
N SER A 261 -2.33 -3.13 -15.61
CA SER A 261 -2.85 -2.40 -14.46
C SER A 261 -2.17 -1.04 -14.23
N PHE A 262 -1.05 -0.78 -14.91
CA PHE A 262 -0.38 0.53 -14.90
C PHE A 262 -0.88 1.49 -15.96
N ASP A 263 -1.74 1.04 -16.88
CA ASP A 263 -2.39 1.87 -17.89
C ASP A 263 -3.73 2.41 -17.36
N PHE A 264 -4.43 3.19 -18.17
CA PHE A 264 -5.73 3.74 -17.79
C PHE A 264 -6.76 2.64 -17.56
N CYS A 265 -7.45 2.74 -16.42
CA CYS A 265 -8.65 1.97 -16.10
C CYS A 265 -9.84 2.91 -15.83
N ALA A 266 -11.05 2.47 -16.18
CA ALA A 266 -12.29 3.16 -15.86
C ALA A 266 -13.07 2.39 -14.80
N SER A 267 -13.93 3.07 -14.04
CA SER A 267 -14.89 2.44 -13.13
C SER A 267 -16.31 2.91 -13.47
N ALA A 268 -17.19 1.95 -13.70
CA ALA A 268 -18.58 2.18 -14.12
C ALA A 268 -19.52 1.12 -13.56
N THR A 269 -19.62 1.02 -12.22
CA THR A 269 -20.60 0.13 -11.57
C THR A 269 -22.04 0.48 -11.90
N GLU A 270 -22.32 1.76 -12.09
CA GLU A 270 -23.63 2.33 -12.44
C GLU A 270 -24.15 1.77 -13.77
N TYR A 271 -23.25 1.50 -14.72
CA TYR A 271 -23.63 0.89 -16.00
C TYR A 271 -24.22 -0.52 -15.84
N ALA A 272 -23.70 -1.31 -14.89
CA ALA A 272 -24.26 -2.63 -14.60
C ALA A 272 -25.62 -2.56 -13.90
N TYR A 273 -25.90 -1.48 -13.17
CA TYR A 273 -27.17 -1.29 -12.47
C TYR A 273 -28.26 -0.69 -13.37
N ALA A 274 -27.90 -0.01 -14.45
CA ALA A 274 -28.84 0.63 -15.36
C ALA A 274 -29.83 -0.37 -16.01
N GLU A 275 -31.03 0.08 -16.36
CA GLU A 275 -32.01 -0.74 -17.10
C GLU A 275 -31.48 -1.06 -18.52
N ASN A 276 -30.78 -0.11 -19.15
CA ASN A 276 -30.18 -0.22 -20.48
C ASN A 276 -28.68 -0.56 -20.43
N THR A 277 -28.29 -1.52 -19.60
CA THR A 277 -26.90 -1.95 -19.39
C THR A 277 -26.15 -2.23 -20.72
N ASP A 278 -26.77 -2.95 -21.67
CA ASP A 278 -26.16 -3.29 -22.97
C ASP A 278 -25.79 -2.03 -23.76
N GLU A 279 -26.69 -1.03 -23.80
CA GLU A 279 -26.44 0.23 -24.49
C GLU A 279 -25.30 1.02 -23.82
N LYS A 280 -25.28 1.08 -22.48
CA LYS A 280 -24.22 1.78 -21.73
C LYS A 280 -22.86 1.12 -21.91
N MET A 281 -22.77 -0.20 -21.83
CA MET A 281 -21.51 -0.94 -22.01
C MET A 281 -21.01 -0.84 -23.45
N GLN A 282 -21.91 -0.89 -24.45
CA GLN A 282 -21.54 -0.69 -25.84
C GLN A 282 -21.13 0.78 -26.08
N GLY A 283 -21.88 1.75 -25.52
CA GLY A 283 -21.60 3.17 -25.58
C GLY A 283 -20.25 3.53 -24.96
N PHE A 284 -19.81 2.83 -23.92
CA PHE A 284 -18.46 2.95 -23.35
C PHE A 284 -17.38 2.66 -24.40
N VAL A 285 -17.47 1.50 -25.06
CA VAL A 285 -16.52 1.11 -26.12
C VAL A 285 -16.56 2.06 -27.32
N ASP A 286 -17.76 2.46 -27.73
CA ASP A 286 -17.94 3.40 -28.85
C ASP A 286 -17.37 4.79 -28.53
N SER A 287 -17.47 5.24 -27.27
CA SER A 287 -16.85 6.49 -26.81
C SER A 287 -15.32 6.40 -26.79
N LEU A 288 -14.74 5.30 -26.33
CA LEU A 288 -13.29 5.09 -26.43
C LEU A 288 -12.80 5.22 -27.87
N LYS A 289 -13.52 4.62 -28.85
CA LYS A 289 -13.21 4.76 -30.29
C LYS A 289 -13.41 6.19 -30.79
N LYS A 290 -14.55 6.82 -30.46
CA LYS A 290 -14.89 8.18 -30.90
C LYS A 290 -13.81 9.18 -30.50
N TYR A 291 -13.31 9.08 -29.28
CA TYR A 291 -12.32 10.00 -28.71
C TYR A 291 -10.87 9.51 -28.84
N ASP A 292 -10.67 8.35 -29.47
CA ASP A 292 -9.36 7.72 -29.70
C ASP A 292 -8.58 7.53 -28.39
N LEU A 293 -9.25 6.94 -27.39
CA LEU A 293 -8.69 6.62 -26.07
C LEU A 293 -8.47 5.11 -25.92
N SER A 294 -7.34 4.70 -25.35
CA SER A 294 -7.14 3.32 -24.88
C SER A 294 -7.65 3.16 -23.44
N CYS A 295 -8.10 1.95 -23.09
CA CYS A 295 -8.47 1.58 -21.74
C CYS A 295 -8.06 0.12 -21.52
N SER A 296 -7.38 -0.17 -20.41
CA SER A 296 -6.89 -1.51 -20.11
C SER A 296 -7.73 -2.27 -19.09
N GLY A 297 -8.59 -1.59 -18.34
CA GLY A 297 -9.45 -2.23 -17.35
C GLY A 297 -10.76 -1.49 -17.11
N LEU A 298 -11.84 -2.25 -16.87
CA LEU A 298 -13.15 -1.73 -16.50
C LEU A 298 -13.58 -2.33 -15.16
N TYR A 299 -13.58 -1.52 -14.11
CA TYR A 299 -14.15 -1.85 -12.81
C TYR A 299 -15.67 -1.75 -12.87
N SER A 300 -16.38 -2.85 -12.65
CA SER A 300 -17.83 -2.85 -12.67
C SER A 300 -18.43 -4.01 -11.86
N SER A 301 -19.76 -4.06 -11.78
CA SER A 301 -20.52 -5.15 -11.17
C SER A 301 -21.04 -6.12 -12.24
N ILE A 302 -21.44 -7.31 -11.81
CA ILE A 302 -21.99 -8.38 -12.70
C ILE A 302 -23.50 -8.53 -12.62
N GLY A 303 -24.17 -7.73 -11.81
CA GLY A 303 -25.59 -7.87 -11.58
C GLY A 303 -26.18 -6.67 -10.86
N ASP A 304 -27.34 -6.88 -10.25
CA ASP A 304 -28.05 -5.83 -9.53
C ASP A 304 -27.30 -5.39 -8.27
N LYS A 305 -27.57 -4.16 -7.86
CA LYS A 305 -27.02 -3.57 -6.64
C LYS A 305 -27.28 -4.49 -5.42
N GLY A 306 -26.24 -4.72 -4.63
CA GLY A 306 -26.32 -5.60 -3.45
C GLY A 306 -26.35 -7.11 -3.73
N CYS A 307 -26.24 -7.55 -4.98
CA CYS A 307 -26.32 -8.97 -5.38
C CYS A 307 -24.95 -9.53 -5.82
N VAL A 308 -24.00 -9.64 -4.91
CA VAL A 308 -22.67 -10.20 -5.19
C VAL A 308 -22.75 -11.66 -5.72
N PHE A 309 -21.90 -12.02 -6.69
CA PHE A 309 -21.87 -13.32 -7.35
C PHE A 309 -23.17 -13.74 -8.07
N ASN A 310 -24.07 -12.82 -8.34
CA ASN A 310 -25.33 -13.10 -9.00
C ASN A 310 -25.44 -12.33 -10.31
N TRP A 311 -25.14 -13.01 -11.44
CA TRP A 311 -25.33 -12.41 -12.76
C TRP A 311 -26.80 -12.09 -13.01
N ASN A 312 -27.10 -10.86 -13.37
CA ASN A 312 -28.42 -10.52 -13.90
C ASN A 312 -28.52 -11.00 -15.35
N MET A 313 -29.18 -12.15 -15.56
CA MET A 313 -29.25 -12.81 -16.87
C MET A 313 -30.14 -12.05 -17.89
N GLU A 314 -30.95 -11.09 -17.46
CA GLU A 314 -31.70 -10.20 -18.37
C GLU A 314 -30.77 -9.14 -18.98
N LYS A 315 -29.82 -8.63 -18.18
CA LYS A 315 -28.81 -7.64 -18.57
C LYS A 315 -27.57 -8.27 -19.22
N PHE A 316 -27.19 -9.45 -18.78
CA PHE A 316 -26.03 -10.22 -19.26
C PHE A 316 -26.46 -11.62 -19.65
N PRO A 317 -27.19 -11.79 -20.78
CA PRO A 317 -27.73 -13.09 -21.16
C PRO A 317 -26.66 -14.17 -21.49
N ASP A 318 -25.46 -13.74 -21.82
CA ASP A 318 -24.28 -14.59 -22.02
C ASP A 318 -23.05 -13.91 -21.39
N PRO A 319 -22.80 -14.13 -20.09
CA PRO A 319 -21.70 -13.49 -19.37
C PRO A 319 -20.31 -13.71 -20.00
N ALA A 320 -20.03 -14.96 -20.44
CA ALA A 320 -18.73 -15.29 -21.04
C ALA A 320 -18.51 -14.56 -22.36
N LYS A 321 -19.55 -14.48 -23.21
CA LYS A 321 -19.48 -13.73 -24.46
C LYS A 321 -19.28 -12.24 -24.22
N PHE A 322 -19.95 -11.67 -23.22
CA PHE A 322 -19.79 -10.27 -22.83
C PHE A 322 -18.34 -9.99 -22.41
N VAL A 323 -17.81 -10.75 -21.45
CA VAL A 323 -16.44 -10.58 -20.95
C VAL A 323 -15.42 -10.76 -22.08
N ASN A 324 -15.54 -11.81 -22.89
CA ASN A 324 -14.65 -12.03 -24.03
C ASN A 324 -14.67 -10.86 -25.03
N SER A 325 -15.82 -10.21 -25.24
CA SER A 325 -15.94 -9.07 -26.14
C SER A 325 -15.13 -7.84 -25.68
N LEU A 326 -14.89 -7.69 -24.38
CA LEU A 326 -14.01 -6.67 -23.80
C LEU A 326 -12.53 -7.12 -23.89
N GLU A 327 -12.23 -8.36 -23.53
CA GLU A 327 -10.88 -8.94 -23.61
C GLU A 327 -10.30 -8.88 -25.03
N GLU A 328 -11.12 -9.12 -26.08
CA GLU A 328 -10.73 -8.97 -27.49
C GLU A 328 -10.28 -7.53 -27.84
N LYS A 329 -10.66 -6.55 -27.05
CA LYS A 329 -10.27 -5.14 -27.19
C LYS A 329 -9.16 -4.73 -26.21
N GLY A 330 -8.63 -5.70 -25.46
CA GLY A 330 -7.61 -5.46 -24.41
C GLY A 330 -8.16 -4.81 -23.14
N ILE A 331 -9.47 -4.86 -22.92
CA ILE A 331 -10.14 -4.30 -21.74
C ILE A 331 -10.45 -5.44 -20.77
N HIS A 332 -9.73 -5.51 -19.66
CA HIS A 332 -9.96 -6.50 -18.61
C HIS A 332 -11.14 -6.10 -17.74
N PHE A 333 -12.12 -6.99 -17.58
CA PHE A 333 -13.24 -6.74 -16.67
C PHE A 333 -12.82 -7.06 -15.23
N ILE A 334 -12.97 -6.10 -14.32
CA ILE A 334 -12.57 -6.18 -12.91
C ILE A 334 -13.83 -6.19 -12.06
N SER A 335 -14.21 -7.38 -11.57
CA SER A 335 -15.49 -7.56 -10.87
C SER A 335 -15.45 -7.06 -9.43
N ASN A 336 -16.41 -6.18 -9.08
CA ASN A 336 -16.69 -5.82 -7.69
C ASN A 336 -17.23 -7.02 -6.91
N ILE A 337 -16.63 -7.31 -5.76
CA ILE A 337 -17.07 -8.37 -4.83
C ILE A 337 -17.01 -7.86 -3.40
N LYS A 338 -18.04 -8.19 -2.63
CA LYS A 338 -18.22 -7.72 -1.24
C LYS A 338 -18.42 -8.90 -0.29
N PRO A 339 -17.91 -8.87 0.95
CA PRO A 339 -17.85 -10.02 1.86
C PRO A 339 -19.16 -10.36 2.56
N ALA A 340 -20.25 -9.67 2.22
CA ALA A 340 -21.52 -9.81 2.91
C ALA A 340 -22.67 -10.01 1.93
N PHE A 341 -23.75 -10.64 2.42
CA PHE A 341 -24.96 -10.94 1.67
C PHE A 341 -26.16 -10.27 2.34
N LEU A 342 -26.96 -9.55 1.56
CA LEU A 342 -28.20 -8.93 2.03
C LEU A 342 -29.24 -10.01 2.36
N LEU A 343 -30.18 -9.71 3.26
CA LEU A 343 -31.32 -10.60 3.55
C LEU A 343 -32.17 -10.91 2.31
N THR A 344 -32.15 -10.02 1.33
CA THR A 344 -32.87 -10.15 0.05
C THR A 344 -32.09 -10.95 -1.00
N HIS A 345 -30.82 -11.30 -0.72
CA HIS A 345 -29.98 -12.01 -1.67
C HIS A 345 -30.49 -13.44 -1.91
N PRO A 346 -30.60 -13.93 -3.16
CA PRO A 346 -31.15 -15.27 -3.46
C PRO A 346 -30.45 -16.44 -2.76
N MET A 347 -29.17 -16.25 -2.38
CA MET A 347 -28.38 -17.29 -1.71
C MET A 347 -28.38 -17.17 -0.19
N TYR A 348 -28.99 -16.11 0.41
CA TYR A 348 -28.85 -15.82 1.84
C TYR A 348 -29.25 -16.99 2.72
N ASP A 349 -30.45 -17.54 2.53
CA ASP A 349 -30.98 -18.64 3.35
C ASP A 349 -30.08 -19.88 3.27
N SER A 350 -29.60 -20.24 2.07
CA SER A 350 -28.73 -21.41 1.89
C SER A 350 -27.35 -21.23 2.57
N ILE A 351 -26.84 -20.01 2.62
CA ILE A 351 -25.58 -19.67 3.32
C ILE A 351 -25.81 -19.72 4.84
N ALA A 352 -26.95 -19.19 5.30
CA ALA A 352 -27.35 -19.21 6.70
C ALA A 352 -27.54 -20.65 7.23
N ASP A 353 -28.25 -21.50 6.48
CA ASP A 353 -28.48 -22.91 6.82
C ASP A 353 -27.17 -23.73 6.93
N ARG A 354 -26.16 -23.36 6.14
CA ARG A 354 -24.81 -23.93 6.22
C ARG A 354 -23.98 -23.35 7.35
N GLY A 355 -24.46 -22.30 8.04
CA GLY A 355 -23.76 -21.67 9.15
C GLY A 355 -22.48 -20.93 8.79
N LEU A 356 -22.42 -20.32 7.59
CA LEU A 356 -21.21 -19.70 7.03
C LEU A 356 -21.05 -18.22 7.42
N PHE A 357 -22.07 -17.60 8.02
CA PHE A 357 -22.02 -16.22 8.46
C PHE A 357 -21.35 -16.04 9.82
N VAL A 358 -20.86 -14.85 10.11
CA VAL A 358 -20.59 -14.35 11.45
C VAL A 358 -21.86 -14.52 12.29
N LYS A 359 -21.72 -14.93 13.55
CA LYS A 359 -22.85 -15.37 14.39
C LYS A 359 -23.03 -14.53 15.64
N ASN A 360 -24.27 -14.48 16.09
CA ASN A 360 -24.60 -14.08 17.46
C ASN A 360 -24.15 -15.16 18.46
N ASP A 361 -24.19 -14.84 19.76
CA ASP A 361 -23.83 -15.79 20.82
C ASP A 361 -24.74 -17.03 20.84
N ASP A 362 -25.97 -16.94 20.39
CA ASP A 362 -26.94 -18.03 20.28
C ASP A 362 -26.75 -18.89 19.01
N GLY A 363 -25.81 -18.54 18.14
CA GLY A 363 -25.47 -19.26 16.92
C GLY A 363 -26.27 -18.85 15.68
N THR A 364 -27.20 -17.91 15.77
CA THR A 364 -27.90 -17.33 14.62
C THR A 364 -26.99 -16.40 13.82
N PRO A 365 -27.24 -16.16 12.51
CA PRO A 365 -26.51 -15.17 11.74
C PRO A 365 -26.53 -13.78 12.41
N PHE A 366 -25.38 -13.13 12.49
CA PHE A 366 -25.28 -11.74 12.92
C PHE A 366 -25.73 -10.84 11.78
N VAL A 367 -26.88 -10.18 11.95
CA VAL A 367 -27.45 -9.25 10.96
C VAL A 367 -27.11 -7.82 11.36
N THR A 368 -26.57 -7.06 10.41
CA THR A 368 -26.23 -5.64 10.60
C THR A 368 -26.62 -4.81 9.39
N GLN A 369 -26.57 -3.48 9.54
CA GLN A 369 -26.74 -2.56 8.43
C GLN A 369 -25.47 -2.60 7.57
N LEU A 370 -25.65 -2.87 6.29
CA LEU A 370 -24.64 -2.82 5.24
C LEU A 370 -24.91 -1.64 4.30
N TRP A 371 -24.07 -1.47 3.26
CA TRP A 371 -24.18 -0.39 2.25
C TRP A 371 -25.55 -0.30 1.56
N ASP A 372 -26.20 -1.43 1.25
CA ASP A 372 -27.47 -1.46 0.49
C ASP A 372 -28.65 -2.06 1.29
N GLY A 373 -28.51 -2.31 2.58
CA GLY A 373 -29.57 -2.85 3.42
C GLY A 373 -29.07 -3.76 4.53
N LEU A 374 -30.01 -4.47 5.17
CA LEU A 374 -29.66 -5.44 6.22
C LEU A 374 -29.09 -6.72 5.61
N GLY A 375 -28.06 -7.27 6.25
CA GLY A 375 -27.41 -8.51 5.81
C GLY A 375 -26.37 -9.03 6.80
N SER A 376 -25.60 -10.03 6.38
CA SER A 376 -24.60 -10.70 7.22
C SER A 376 -23.28 -10.88 6.49
N TYR A 377 -22.18 -10.70 7.20
CA TYR A 377 -20.83 -10.97 6.72
C TYR A 377 -20.52 -12.47 6.76
N LEU A 378 -19.78 -12.99 5.77
CA LEU A 378 -19.19 -14.32 5.83
C LEU A 378 -18.12 -14.38 6.93
N ASP A 379 -18.08 -15.51 7.64
CA ASP A 379 -17.00 -15.82 8.59
C ASP A 379 -15.82 -16.49 7.86
N PHE A 380 -14.88 -15.69 7.34
CA PHE A 380 -13.70 -16.19 6.64
C PHE A 380 -12.73 -16.98 7.52
N THR A 381 -12.90 -16.99 8.85
CA THR A 381 -12.18 -17.88 9.76
C THR A 381 -12.73 -19.31 9.73
N ASN A 382 -13.97 -19.48 9.26
CA ASN A 382 -14.60 -20.77 9.01
C ASN A 382 -14.15 -21.31 7.65
N LYS A 383 -13.50 -22.48 7.65
CA LYS A 383 -13.01 -23.09 6.43
C LYS A 383 -14.10 -23.30 5.36
N ASP A 384 -15.31 -23.68 5.76
CA ASP A 384 -16.41 -23.91 4.83
C ASP A 384 -16.89 -22.61 4.17
N ALA A 385 -16.83 -21.47 4.89
CA ALA A 385 -17.13 -20.16 4.33
C ALA A 385 -16.00 -19.68 3.39
N TYR A 386 -14.75 -19.92 3.76
CA TYR A 386 -13.59 -19.67 2.92
C TYR A 386 -13.66 -20.45 1.59
N ASP A 387 -13.92 -21.76 1.67
CA ASP A 387 -14.04 -22.64 0.49
C ASP A 387 -15.25 -22.27 -0.38
N PHE A 388 -16.37 -21.86 0.26
CA PHE A 388 -17.54 -21.34 -0.45
C PHE A 388 -17.17 -20.09 -1.27
N TRP A 389 -16.44 -19.13 -0.67
CA TRP A 389 -15.99 -17.94 -1.38
C TRP A 389 -15.12 -18.28 -2.59
N CYS A 390 -14.12 -19.16 -2.40
CA CYS A 390 -13.26 -19.62 -3.51
C CYS A 390 -14.08 -20.25 -4.65
N ALA A 391 -15.11 -21.03 -4.30
CA ALA A 391 -16.01 -21.64 -5.30
C ALA A 391 -16.81 -20.55 -6.04
N GLN A 392 -17.39 -19.57 -5.34
CA GLN A 392 -18.15 -18.49 -5.98
C GLN A 392 -17.27 -17.63 -6.91
N VAL A 393 -16.06 -17.27 -6.48
CA VAL A 393 -15.10 -16.57 -7.36
C VAL A 393 -14.83 -17.40 -8.61
N THR A 394 -14.59 -18.70 -8.45
CA THR A 394 -14.31 -19.58 -9.59
C THR A 394 -15.50 -19.70 -10.53
N GLU A 395 -16.66 -20.12 -10.02
CA GLU A 395 -17.85 -20.44 -10.82
C GLU A 395 -18.51 -19.20 -11.44
N LYS A 396 -18.56 -18.09 -10.70
CA LYS A 396 -19.28 -16.89 -11.13
C LYS A 396 -18.41 -15.92 -11.92
N LEU A 397 -17.11 -15.89 -11.67
CA LEU A 397 -16.21 -14.93 -12.30
C LEU A 397 -15.24 -15.64 -13.27
N LEU A 398 -14.36 -16.51 -12.76
CA LEU A 398 -13.26 -17.06 -13.54
C LEU A 398 -13.73 -17.99 -14.68
N ASP A 399 -14.81 -18.77 -14.46
CA ASP A 399 -15.41 -19.63 -15.49
C ASP A 399 -16.10 -18.83 -16.60
N ASN A 400 -16.40 -17.54 -16.35
CA ASN A 400 -16.93 -16.60 -17.33
C ASN A 400 -15.85 -15.70 -17.97
N GLY A 401 -14.56 -15.97 -17.71
CA GLY A 401 -13.45 -15.26 -18.33
C GLY A 401 -12.93 -14.03 -17.53
N ILE A 402 -13.55 -13.67 -16.40
CA ILE A 402 -13.06 -12.59 -15.54
C ILE A 402 -11.81 -13.07 -14.81
N VAL A 403 -10.69 -12.35 -14.94
CA VAL A 403 -9.39 -12.71 -14.33
C VAL A 403 -8.95 -11.78 -13.23
N ALA A 404 -9.78 -10.78 -12.90
CA ALA A 404 -9.44 -9.72 -11.96
C ALA A 404 -10.60 -9.45 -10.99
N THR A 405 -10.31 -9.14 -9.73
CA THR A 405 -11.32 -8.85 -8.71
C THR A 405 -11.04 -7.56 -7.97
N TRP A 406 -12.11 -6.88 -7.61
CA TRP A 406 -12.15 -5.70 -6.77
C TRP A 406 -12.85 -6.03 -5.45
N ASN A 407 -12.03 -6.26 -4.40
CA ASN A 407 -12.47 -6.61 -3.07
C ASN A 407 -12.87 -5.31 -2.33
N ASP A 408 -14.15 -5.05 -2.29
CA ASP A 408 -14.74 -3.80 -1.82
C ASP A 408 -15.56 -4.01 -0.54
N ASN A 409 -15.82 -2.94 0.23
CA ASN A 409 -16.54 -2.93 1.51
C ASN A 409 -16.07 -4.05 2.46
N ASN A 410 -14.78 -4.29 2.52
CA ASN A 410 -14.19 -5.40 3.27
C ASN A 410 -13.49 -4.96 4.57
N GLU A 411 -13.94 -3.86 5.15
CA GLU A 411 -13.55 -3.36 6.47
C GLU A 411 -14.09 -4.27 7.58
N PHE A 412 -15.13 -5.07 7.29
CA PHE A 412 -15.88 -5.84 8.28
C PHE A 412 -16.30 -4.96 9.46
N ASP A 413 -17.08 -3.91 9.18
CA ASP A 413 -17.45 -2.92 10.19
C ASP A 413 -18.40 -3.48 11.25
N ILE A 414 -17.91 -4.46 12.00
CA ILE A 414 -18.59 -5.18 13.07
C ILE A 414 -18.04 -4.68 14.41
N LYS A 415 -18.75 -3.73 15.03
CA LYS A 415 -18.38 -3.13 16.33
C LYS A 415 -19.07 -3.79 17.50
N ASP A 416 -20.11 -4.61 17.24
CA ASP A 416 -20.91 -5.28 18.26
C ASP A 416 -20.10 -6.35 19.02
N SER A 417 -20.19 -6.35 20.33
CA SER A 417 -19.55 -7.32 21.20
C SER A 417 -20.22 -8.70 21.20
N GLY A 418 -21.44 -8.82 20.67
CA GLY A 418 -22.20 -10.06 20.51
C GLY A 418 -21.78 -10.88 19.30
N ALA A 419 -21.23 -10.22 18.26
CA ALA A 419 -20.80 -10.88 17.03
C ALA A 419 -19.56 -11.74 17.25
N THR A 420 -19.59 -13.00 16.78
CA THR A 420 -18.53 -13.99 16.98
C THR A 420 -18.17 -14.69 15.68
N VAL A 421 -16.90 -15.11 15.56
CA VAL A 421 -16.35 -15.91 14.46
C VAL A 421 -15.81 -17.24 15.00
N ASN A 422 -15.50 -18.19 14.09
CA ASN A 422 -15.00 -19.52 14.47
C ASN A 422 -13.57 -19.51 15.07
N GLY A 423 -12.80 -18.44 14.84
CA GLY A 423 -11.58 -18.15 15.58
C GLY A 423 -10.35 -18.93 15.17
N PHE A 424 -10.08 -19.17 13.90
CA PHE A 424 -8.82 -19.78 13.40
C PHE A 424 -8.49 -21.15 14.04
N GLY A 425 -9.49 -21.84 14.57
CA GLY A 425 -9.30 -23.09 15.32
C GLY A 425 -9.07 -22.92 16.84
N PHE A 426 -9.00 -21.69 17.36
CA PHE A 426 -8.92 -21.41 18.81
C PHE A 426 -10.29 -21.38 19.51
N GLY A 427 -11.35 -21.68 18.77
CA GLY A 427 -12.72 -21.63 19.27
C GLY A 427 -13.41 -20.30 18.94
N LYS A 428 -14.48 -20.00 19.67
CA LYS A 428 -15.34 -18.84 19.42
C LYS A 428 -14.71 -17.57 19.98
N ILE A 429 -14.42 -16.59 19.10
CA ILE A 429 -13.87 -15.29 19.47
C ILE A 429 -14.75 -14.14 18.94
N LYS A 430 -14.57 -12.94 19.47
CA LYS A 430 -15.31 -11.76 19.04
C LYS A 430 -14.82 -11.29 17.66
N ALA A 431 -15.74 -11.08 16.72
CA ALA A 431 -15.43 -10.65 15.36
C ALA A 431 -14.66 -9.31 15.36
N ARG A 432 -15.03 -8.37 16.24
CA ARG A 432 -14.39 -7.05 16.34
C ARG A 432 -12.88 -7.11 16.69
N ASP A 433 -12.42 -8.20 17.30
CA ASP A 433 -11.03 -8.36 17.73
C ASP A 433 -10.12 -8.86 16.60
N VAL A 434 -10.71 -9.26 15.44
CA VAL A 434 -9.99 -9.88 14.32
C VAL A 434 -10.40 -9.34 12.94
N ARG A 435 -11.03 -8.18 12.87
CA ARG A 435 -11.55 -7.61 11.61
C ARG A 435 -10.50 -7.53 10.50
N PRO A 436 -9.27 -7.02 10.71
CA PRO A 436 -8.23 -7.00 9.69
C PRO A 436 -7.79 -8.39 9.22
N ALA A 437 -7.91 -9.41 10.07
CA ALA A 437 -7.65 -10.79 9.68
C ALA A 437 -8.77 -11.35 8.79
N LEU A 438 -10.05 -10.97 9.03
CA LEU A 438 -11.16 -11.32 8.13
C LEU A 438 -10.95 -10.72 6.73
N THR A 439 -10.56 -9.45 6.67
CA THR A 439 -10.20 -8.77 5.41
C THR A 439 -9.07 -9.50 4.68
N TYR A 440 -7.98 -9.81 5.38
CA TYR A 440 -6.88 -10.58 4.81
C TYR A 440 -7.33 -11.94 4.25
N LEU A 441 -8.15 -12.67 4.99
CA LEU A 441 -8.64 -13.98 4.58
C LEU A 441 -9.57 -13.91 3.35
N MET A 442 -10.41 -12.87 3.22
CA MET A 442 -11.19 -12.62 2.00
C MET A 442 -10.28 -12.38 0.79
N VAL A 443 -9.27 -11.50 0.92
CA VAL A 443 -8.31 -11.21 -0.14
C VAL A 443 -7.53 -12.48 -0.51
N LYS A 444 -7.11 -13.25 0.48
CA LYS A 444 -6.41 -14.53 0.29
C LYS A 444 -7.28 -15.55 -0.46
N ALA A 445 -8.56 -15.69 -0.09
CA ALA A 445 -9.48 -16.59 -0.77
C ALA A 445 -9.68 -16.22 -2.25
N SER A 446 -9.81 -14.91 -2.53
CA SER A 446 -9.92 -14.40 -3.90
C SER A 446 -8.62 -14.64 -4.69
N TYR A 447 -7.46 -14.42 -4.08
CA TYR A 447 -6.15 -14.69 -4.67
C TYR A 447 -5.94 -16.19 -4.98
N GLU A 448 -6.24 -17.08 -4.02
CA GLU A 448 -6.09 -18.51 -4.17
C GLU A 448 -7.02 -19.08 -5.25
N ALA A 449 -8.25 -18.57 -5.36
CA ALA A 449 -9.17 -18.96 -6.44
C ALA A 449 -8.58 -18.62 -7.83
N GLN A 450 -8.10 -17.38 -8.03
CA GLN A 450 -7.44 -16.96 -9.27
C GLN A 450 -6.20 -17.81 -9.56
N LYS A 451 -5.33 -17.97 -8.56
CA LYS A 451 -4.08 -18.73 -8.69
C LYS A 451 -4.29 -20.22 -8.99
N LYS A 452 -5.34 -20.80 -8.41
CA LYS A 452 -5.71 -22.19 -8.67
C LYS A 452 -6.27 -22.39 -10.08
N LYS A 453 -7.07 -21.43 -10.56
CA LYS A 453 -7.66 -21.47 -11.90
C LYS A 453 -6.63 -21.24 -13.00
N HIS A 454 -5.75 -20.26 -12.79
CA HIS A 454 -4.72 -19.82 -13.74
C HIS A 454 -3.33 -19.80 -13.08
N PRO A 455 -2.71 -20.97 -12.82
CA PRO A 455 -1.47 -21.05 -12.06
C PRO A 455 -0.27 -20.37 -12.73
N GLU A 456 -0.32 -20.16 -14.03
CA GLU A 456 0.70 -19.46 -14.82
C GLU A 456 0.58 -17.93 -14.72
N LEU A 457 -0.63 -17.40 -14.49
CA LEU A 457 -0.88 -15.96 -14.49
C LEU A 457 -0.66 -15.34 -13.11
N ARG A 458 -0.28 -14.07 -13.10
CA ARG A 458 -0.28 -13.22 -11.91
C ARG A 458 -1.71 -12.83 -11.60
N PRO A 459 -2.26 -13.19 -10.42
CA PRO A 459 -3.57 -12.70 -10.01
C PRO A 459 -3.57 -11.18 -9.92
N PHE A 460 -4.68 -10.57 -10.28
CA PHE A 460 -4.91 -9.15 -10.07
C PHE A 460 -6.08 -8.94 -9.11
N LEU A 461 -5.76 -8.31 -7.98
CA LEU A 461 -6.73 -7.91 -6.98
C LEU A 461 -6.51 -6.45 -6.61
N SER A 462 -7.60 -5.70 -6.48
CA SER A 462 -7.64 -4.42 -5.78
C SER A 462 -8.42 -4.62 -4.48
N THR A 463 -7.93 -4.10 -3.35
CA THR A 463 -8.61 -4.22 -2.06
C THR A 463 -8.75 -2.87 -1.39
N ARG A 464 -9.97 -2.53 -0.91
CA ARG A 464 -10.22 -1.25 -0.22
C ARG A 464 -9.59 -1.24 1.15
N SER A 465 -9.82 -2.28 1.93
CA SER A 465 -9.30 -2.44 3.28
C SER A 465 -8.21 -3.50 3.37
N GLY A 466 -7.52 -3.52 4.50
CA GLY A 466 -6.53 -4.53 4.86
C GLY A 466 -5.55 -4.08 5.94
N ASN A 467 -4.82 -5.07 6.47
CA ASN A 467 -3.56 -4.83 7.16
C ASN A 467 -2.40 -4.93 6.17
N ILE A 468 -1.17 -4.75 6.64
CA ILE A 468 0.03 -4.80 5.77
C ILE A 468 0.17 -6.12 5.00
N ALA A 469 -0.41 -7.22 5.47
CA ALA A 469 -0.30 -8.53 4.83
C ALA A 469 -0.96 -8.60 3.44
N VAL A 470 -1.97 -7.77 3.16
CA VAL A 470 -2.67 -7.78 1.85
C VAL A 470 -1.76 -7.37 0.70
N ARG A 471 -0.67 -6.63 0.98
CA ARG A 471 0.33 -6.24 -0.03
C ARG A 471 0.90 -7.42 -0.83
N ARG A 472 0.96 -8.60 -0.20
CA ARG A 472 1.46 -9.83 -0.85
C ARG A 472 0.58 -10.34 -1.98
N MET A 473 -0.65 -9.84 -2.11
CA MET A 473 -1.67 -10.37 -3.01
C MET A 473 -2.40 -9.30 -3.83
N ALA A 474 -2.46 -8.06 -3.36
CA ALA A 474 -3.30 -7.02 -3.93
C ALA A 474 -2.61 -5.65 -3.96
N GLN A 475 -3.09 -4.78 -4.85
CA GLN A 475 -2.93 -3.33 -4.75
C GLN A 475 -4.11 -2.72 -3.97
N THR A 476 -4.01 -1.44 -3.61
CA THR A 476 -5.04 -0.73 -2.85
C THR A 476 -5.35 0.65 -3.44
N TRP A 477 -6.36 1.32 -2.88
CA TRP A 477 -6.62 2.75 -3.11
C TRP A 477 -7.03 3.42 -1.79
N SER A 478 -7.14 4.74 -1.79
CA SER A 478 -7.47 5.53 -0.59
C SER A 478 -8.92 5.42 -0.13
N GLY A 479 -9.76 4.64 -0.82
CA GLY A 479 -11.20 4.55 -0.54
C GLY A 479 -12.00 5.68 -1.20
N ASP A 480 -13.10 6.05 -0.59
CA ASP A 480 -14.13 6.93 -1.16
C ASP A 480 -13.85 8.41 -0.80
N ASN A 481 -12.85 9.02 -1.46
CA ASN A 481 -12.44 10.42 -1.29
C ASN A 481 -13.49 11.41 -1.82
N MET A 482 -13.46 12.63 -1.32
CA MET A 482 -14.37 13.69 -1.76
C MET A 482 -13.96 14.30 -3.11
N THR A 483 -14.96 14.79 -3.86
CA THR A 483 -14.77 15.55 -5.11
C THR A 483 -14.46 17.00 -4.78
N SER A 484 -13.21 17.28 -4.37
CA SER A 484 -12.76 18.63 -4.00
C SER A 484 -11.26 18.82 -4.21
N PHE A 485 -10.81 20.07 -4.35
CA PHE A 485 -9.39 20.42 -4.33
C PHE A 485 -8.76 20.17 -2.97
N HIS A 486 -9.53 20.35 -1.89
CA HIS A 486 -9.08 20.03 -0.54
C HIS A 486 -8.67 18.56 -0.43
N ASP A 487 -9.49 17.65 -0.95
CA ASP A 487 -9.16 16.22 -0.95
C ASP A 487 -8.05 15.86 -1.93
N LEU A 488 -7.97 16.50 -3.10
CA LEU A 488 -6.82 16.33 -4.00
C LEU A 488 -5.52 16.68 -3.27
N TYR A 489 -5.50 17.80 -2.53
CA TYR A 489 -4.33 18.26 -1.78
C TYR A 489 -3.89 17.24 -0.71
N TYR A 490 -4.79 16.83 0.17
CA TYR A 490 -4.42 15.92 1.26
C TYR A 490 -4.33 14.43 0.84
N CYS A 491 -5.01 14.01 -0.22
CA CYS A 491 -4.83 12.67 -0.79
C CYS A 491 -3.40 12.45 -1.32
N HIS A 492 -2.74 13.51 -1.81
CA HIS A 492 -1.32 13.46 -2.14
C HIS A 492 -0.48 12.92 -0.96
N TYR A 493 -0.68 13.46 0.23
CA TYR A 493 0.03 13.03 1.44
C TYR A 493 -0.45 11.66 1.95
N ILE A 494 -1.74 11.34 1.83
CA ILE A 494 -2.26 9.98 2.16
C ILE A 494 -1.56 8.93 1.30
N GLY A 495 -1.34 9.18 0.01
CA GLY A 495 -0.61 8.29 -0.89
C GLY A 495 0.84 8.08 -0.45
N LEU A 496 1.56 9.14 -0.15
CA LEU A 496 2.94 9.06 0.35
C LEU A 496 3.01 8.40 1.73
N THR A 497 2.02 8.65 2.60
CA THR A 497 1.90 7.99 3.92
C THR A 497 1.69 6.47 3.78
N LEU A 498 0.88 6.02 2.80
CA LEU A 498 0.75 4.60 2.46
C LEU A 498 2.09 3.99 2.03
N SER A 499 2.86 4.70 1.20
CA SER A 499 4.21 4.30 0.82
C SER A 499 5.13 4.14 2.02
N MET A 500 5.16 5.14 2.92
CA MET A 500 5.95 5.10 4.16
C MET A 500 5.45 4.04 5.15
N SER A 501 4.29 3.44 4.88
CA SER A 501 3.73 2.33 5.66
C SER A 501 3.91 0.96 4.99
N GLY A 502 4.69 0.87 3.90
CA GLY A 502 4.98 -0.37 3.21
C GLY A 502 3.95 -0.78 2.16
N MET A 503 2.94 0.03 1.85
CA MET A 503 1.94 -0.21 0.80
C MET A 503 2.37 0.50 -0.49
N PHE A 504 3.21 -0.16 -1.32
CA PHE A 504 3.89 0.49 -2.44
C PHE A 504 3.05 0.62 -3.72
N PHE A 505 1.95 -0.15 -3.86
CA PHE A 505 1.04 -0.06 -5.01
C PHE A 505 -0.32 0.44 -4.58
N PHE A 506 -0.52 1.72 -4.72
CA PHE A 506 -1.73 2.44 -4.35
C PHE A 506 -2.14 3.40 -5.47
N GLY A 507 -3.24 4.09 -5.28
CA GLY A 507 -3.74 5.23 -6.02
C GLY A 507 -5.00 5.79 -5.39
N HIS A 508 -5.62 6.73 -6.05
CA HIS A 508 -6.86 7.36 -5.62
C HIS A 508 -7.97 7.09 -6.65
N ASP A 509 -9.20 7.41 -6.32
CA ASP A 509 -10.28 7.51 -7.28
C ASP A 509 -10.15 8.88 -7.96
N LEU A 510 -9.61 8.88 -9.19
CA LEU A 510 -9.29 10.11 -9.92
C LEU A 510 -10.54 10.83 -10.36
N GLY A 511 -10.64 12.10 -9.97
CA GLY A 511 -11.80 12.96 -10.11
C GLY A 511 -12.53 13.21 -8.79
N GLY A 512 -12.30 12.34 -7.79
CA GLY A 512 -13.05 12.31 -6.53
C GLY A 512 -14.29 11.43 -6.63
N PHE A 513 -14.56 10.64 -5.58
CA PHE A 513 -15.64 9.66 -5.61
C PHE A 513 -16.95 10.22 -5.05
N VAL A 514 -16.93 10.90 -3.90
CA VAL A 514 -18.13 11.40 -3.22
C VAL A 514 -18.31 12.89 -3.46
N GLY A 515 -19.47 13.29 -3.93
CA GLY A 515 -19.80 14.69 -4.18
C GLY A 515 -20.41 14.90 -5.56
N ASP A 516 -20.52 16.15 -5.97
CA ASP A 516 -21.01 16.52 -7.29
C ASP A 516 -19.97 16.20 -8.37
N MET A 517 -20.40 16.22 -9.63
CA MET A 517 -19.50 16.09 -10.78
C MET A 517 -18.32 17.08 -10.65
N PRO A 518 -17.06 16.62 -10.73
CA PRO A 518 -15.91 17.50 -10.57
C PRO A 518 -15.91 18.65 -11.58
N SER A 519 -15.38 19.81 -11.21
CA SER A 519 -15.12 20.86 -12.20
C SER A 519 -14.10 20.36 -13.23
N LYS A 520 -14.10 20.94 -14.42
CA LYS A 520 -13.14 20.58 -15.49
C LYS A 520 -11.69 20.67 -15.01
N GLU A 521 -11.37 21.73 -14.23
CA GLU A 521 -10.05 21.92 -13.70
C GLU A 521 -9.71 20.82 -12.68
N LEU A 522 -10.58 20.57 -11.70
CA LEU A 522 -10.38 19.53 -10.71
C LEU A 522 -10.18 18.15 -11.36
N PHE A 523 -11.01 17.82 -12.37
CA PHE A 523 -10.87 16.55 -13.10
C PHE A 523 -9.50 16.44 -13.77
N LEU A 524 -9.06 17.48 -14.48
CA LEU A 524 -7.74 17.49 -15.13
C LEU A 524 -6.59 17.42 -14.12
N ARG A 525 -6.69 18.12 -12.97
CA ARG A 525 -5.67 18.07 -11.91
C ARG A 525 -5.56 16.68 -11.29
N TRP A 526 -6.68 16.00 -11.06
CA TRP A 526 -6.67 14.61 -10.64
C TRP A 526 -5.98 13.69 -11.65
N LEU A 527 -6.25 13.86 -12.94
CA LEU A 527 -5.57 13.08 -13.98
C LEU A 527 -4.07 13.38 -14.03
N GLN A 528 -3.68 14.64 -13.89
CA GLN A 528 -2.27 15.07 -13.84
C GLN A 528 -1.56 14.48 -12.61
N HIS A 529 -2.20 14.44 -11.45
CA HIS A 529 -1.68 13.83 -10.23
C HIS A 529 -1.54 12.31 -10.40
N GLY A 530 -2.61 11.63 -10.80
CA GLY A 530 -2.64 10.17 -10.97
C GLY A 530 -1.67 9.65 -12.05
N LEU A 531 -1.19 10.52 -12.95
CA LEU A 531 -0.20 10.18 -13.97
C LEU A 531 1.03 9.46 -13.37
N PHE A 532 1.39 9.79 -12.14
CA PHE A 532 2.58 9.28 -11.46
C PHE A 532 2.30 8.18 -10.44
N GLU A 533 1.04 7.88 -10.17
CA GLU A 533 0.66 6.83 -9.23
C GLU A 533 0.71 5.42 -9.85
N PRO A 534 0.94 4.36 -9.07
CA PRO A 534 0.86 2.99 -9.55
C PRO A 534 -0.50 2.64 -10.17
N ARG A 535 -1.61 3.01 -9.51
CA ARG A 535 -2.99 2.81 -10.01
C ARG A 535 -3.49 4.09 -10.68
N PHE A 536 -3.86 4.02 -11.96
CA PHE A 536 -4.40 5.12 -12.74
C PHE A 536 -5.85 4.81 -13.14
N THR A 537 -6.80 5.10 -12.24
CA THR A 537 -8.20 4.73 -12.41
C THR A 537 -9.12 5.93 -12.22
N VAL A 538 -9.87 6.27 -13.26
CA VAL A 538 -10.94 7.28 -13.17
C VAL A 538 -12.16 6.63 -12.54
N ARG A 539 -12.61 7.21 -11.43
CA ARG A 539 -13.82 6.84 -10.74
C ARG A 539 -14.41 8.09 -10.08
N CYS A 540 -15.40 8.65 -10.71
CA CYS A 540 -16.19 9.73 -10.16
C CYS A 540 -17.64 9.26 -10.05
N HIS A 541 -18.31 9.65 -9.00
CA HIS A 541 -19.70 9.33 -8.74
C HIS A 541 -20.52 10.62 -8.82
N ASP A 542 -21.62 10.61 -9.53
CA ASP A 542 -22.60 11.67 -9.45
C ASP A 542 -23.51 11.43 -8.24
N THR A 543 -23.76 12.46 -7.41
CA THR A 543 -24.61 12.38 -6.21
C THR A 543 -26.01 11.84 -6.48
N ASP A 544 -26.52 12.01 -7.69
CA ASP A 544 -27.79 11.41 -8.11
C ASP A 544 -27.67 9.89 -8.34
N GLY A 545 -26.44 9.34 -8.33
CA GLY A 545 -26.14 7.89 -8.32
C GLY A 545 -26.54 7.14 -9.58
N MET A 546 -26.76 7.84 -10.68
CA MET A 546 -27.34 7.28 -11.89
C MET A 546 -26.35 7.12 -13.05
N ASP A 547 -25.20 7.81 -13.01
CA ASP A 547 -24.18 7.73 -14.06
C ASP A 547 -22.76 7.84 -13.51
N ALA A 548 -21.81 7.17 -14.19
CA ALA A 548 -20.39 7.30 -13.92
C ALA A 548 -19.82 8.45 -14.75
N VAL A 549 -19.05 9.34 -14.12
CA VAL A 549 -18.34 10.41 -14.82
C VAL A 549 -17.17 9.82 -15.60
N MET A 550 -17.23 9.91 -16.91
CA MET A 550 -16.23 9.36 -17.83
C MET A 550 -15.30 10.45 -18.38
N PRO A 551 -14.10 10.09 -18.88
CA PRO A 551 -13.14 11.05 -19.43
C PRO A 551 -13.68 11.95 -20.53
N TRP A 552 -14.73 11.57 -21.22
CA TRP A 552 -15.34 12.29 -22.34
C TRP A 552 -16.54 13.19 -21.97
N GLU A 553 -16.93 13.24 -20.69
CA GLU A 553 -18.04 14.13 -20.27
C GLU A 553 -17.74 15.62 -20.48
N TYR A 554 -16.47 15.98 -20.55
CA TYR A 554 -16.02 17.34 -20.84
C TYR A 554 -15.50 17.42 -22.28
N GLU A 555 -16.39 17.46 -23.27
CA GLU A 555 -16.05 17.41 -24.71
C GLU A 555 -15.04 18.47 -25.14
N ASP A 556 -15.05 19.65 -24.51
CA ASP A 556 -14.14 20.77 -24.83
C ASP A 556 -12.71 20.58 -24.32
N VAL A 557 -12.48 19.69 -23.35
CA VAL A 557 -11.14 19.37 -22.83
C VAL A 557 -10.71 17.92 -23.05
N VAL A 558 -11.50 17.12 -23.77
CA VAL A 558 -11.17 15.71 -24.05
C VAL A 558 -9.83 15.55 -24.78
N GLY A 559 -9.41 16.56 -25.54
CA GLY A 559 -8.08 16.60 -26.14
C GLY A 559 -6.96 16.61 -25.12
N SER A 560 -7.10 17.38 -24.04
CA SER A 560 -6.14 17.41 -22.92
C SER A 560 -6.16 16.11 -22.12
N VAL A 561 -7.33 15.52 -21.90
CA VAL A 561 -7.45 14.18 -21.30
C VAL A 561 -6.68 13.15 -22.11
N ARG A 562 -6.86 13.16 -23.44
CA ARG A 562 -6.13 12.27 -24.35
C ARG A 562 -4.60 12.48 -24.27
N ASP A 563 -4.15 13.73 -24.18
CA ASP A 563 -2.73 14.06 -24.06
C ASP A 563 -2.13 13.55 -22.73
N ILE A 564 -2.88 13.62 -21.62
CA ILE A 564 -2.46 13.07 -20.33
C ILE A 564 -2.41 11.54 -20.38
N PHE A 565 -3.42 10.89 -20.98
CA PHE A 565 -3.43 9.43 -21.15
C PHE A 565 -2.30 8.95 -22.07
N ALA A 566 -2.01 9.68 -23.13
CA ALA A 566 -0.87 9.42 -24.00
C ALA A 566 0.46 9.53 -23.22
N GLN A 567 0.58 10.53 -22.34
CA GLN A 567 1.74 10.69 -21.48
C GLN A 567 1.85 9.54 -20.46
N ARG A 568 0.74 9.08 -19.88
CA ARG A 568 0.72 7.88 -19.03
C ARG A 568 1.24 6.66 -19.79
N LYS A 569 0.73 6.42 -21.00
CA LYS A 569 1.16 5.30 -21.86
C LYS A 569 2.66 5.37 -22.17
N GLN A 570 3.16 6.57 -22.44
CA GLN A 570 4.58 6.81 -22.67
C GLN A 570 5.43 6.42 -21.45
N LEU A 571 4.94 6.62 -20.24
CA LEU A 571 5.64 6.30 -18.99
C LEU A 571 5.51 4.83 -18.55
N VAL A 572 4.56 4.04 -19.06
CA VAL A 572 4.34 2.65 -18.65
C VAL A 572 5.61 1.80 -18.65
N PRO A 573 6.54 1.86 -19.63
CA PRO A 573 7.78 1.09 -19.57
C PRO A 573 8.64 1.42 -18.33
N TYR A 574 8.73 2.71 -17.99
CA TYR A 574 9.44 3.15 -16.78
C TYR A 574 8.73 2.72 -15.50
N LEU A 575 7.42 2.98 -15.42
CA LEU A 575 6.61 2.64 -14.24
C LEU A 575 6.62 1.13 -13.96
N TYR A 576 6.53 0.31 -14.99
CA TYR A 576 6.55 -1.14 -14.88
C TYR A 576 7.93 -1.68 -14.46
N SER A 577 9.00 -1.13 -15.02
CA SER A 577 10.37 -1.44 -14.60
C SER A 577 10.63 -1.00 -13.15
N SER A 578 10.14 0.17 -12.75
CA SER A 578 10.20 0.68 -11.37
C SER A 578 9.41 -0.19 -10.40
N ALA A 579 8.23 -0.67 -10.81
CA ALA A 579 7.45 -1.61 -10.01
C ALA A 579 8.16 -2.96 -9.82
N TYR A 580 8.87 -3.45 -10.85
CA TYR A 580 9.71 -4.65 -10.70
C TYR A 580 10.84 -4.41 -9.69
N ASN A 581 11.50 -3.24 -9.73
CA ASN A 581 12.52 -2.88 -8.75
C ASN A 581 11.93 -2.77 -7.34
N SER A 582 10.77 -2.13 -7.19
CA SER A 582 10.04 -2.03 -5.92
C SER A 582 9.81 -3.41 -5.27
N VAL A 583 9.32 -4.39 -6.04
CA VAL A 583 9.11 -5.75 -5.55
C VAL A 583 10.43 -6.49 -5.29
N SER A 584 11.46 -6.24 -6.11
CA SER A 584 12.73 -6.96 -6.01
C SER A 584 13.57 -6.52 -4.82
N TYR A 585 13.55 -5.22 -4.51
CA TYR A 585 14.40 -4.57 -3.51
C TYR A 585 13.66 -4.11 -2.26
N ASP A 586 12.35 -4.32 -2.18
CA ASP A 586 11.47 -3.86 -1.08
C ASP A 586 11.51 -2.33 -0.90
N GLU A 587 11.43 -1.59 -2.02
CA GLU A 587 11.49 -0.13 -2.08
C GLU A 587 10.15 0.46 -2.53
N PRO A 588 9.74 1.65 -2.05
CA PRO A 588 8.52 2.29 -2.50
C PRO A 588 8.61 2.71 -3.97
N MET A 589 7.47 2.65 -4.68
CA MET A 589 7.38 3.16 -6.04
C MET A 589 7.23 4.68 -6.07
N ASN A 590 6.45 5.24 -5.15
CA ASN A 590 6.35 6.68 -4.89
C ASN A 590 6.89 6.97 -3.50
N ALA A 591 7.72 7.99 -3.37
CA ALA A 591 8.38 8.31 -2.10
C ALA A 591 8.54 9.81 -1.87
N PRO A 592 8.39 10.28 -0.62
CA PRO A 592 8.79 11.64 -0.27
C PRO A 592 10.31 11.81 -0.46
N LEU A 593 10.75 13.01 -0.74
CA LEU A 593 12.17 13.29 -1.01
C LEU A 593 13.07 12.94 0.18
N PHE A 594 12.62 13.24 1.40
CA PHE A 594 13.38 13.01 2.64
C PHE A 594 13.65 11.51 2.94
N LEU A 595 13.02 10.59 2.19
CA LEU A 595 13.35 9.17 2.33
C LEU A 595 14.71 8.81 1.72
N TYR A 596 15.16 9.58 0.73
CA TYR A 596 16.35 9.27 -0.06
C TYR A 596 17.44 10.34 -0.02
N TYR A 597 17.10 11.55 0.39
CA TYR A 597 18.00 12.69 0.44
C TYR A 597 18.06 13.23 1.86
N ASP A 598 19.30 13.37 2.37
CA ASP A 598 19.63 14.03 3.61
C ASP A 598 19.95 15.51 3.30
N ASP A 599 18.88 16.28 3.09
CA ASP A 599 18.94 17.67 2.62
C ASP A 599 18.02 18.52 3.52
N GLU A 600 18.62 19.42 4.30
CA GLU A 600 17.94 20.25 5.31
C GLU A 600 16.87 21.20 4.72
N ASP A 601 16.92 21.48 3.41
CA ASP A 601 15.96 22.31 2.71
C ASP A 601 14.69 21.52 2.26
N ILE A 602 14.64 20.20 2.49
CA ILE A 602 13.45 19.38 2.22
C ILE A 602 12.47 19.48 3.40
N GLU A 603 11.34 20.16 3.18
CA GLU A 603 10.23 20.17 4.11
C GLU A 603 9.48 18.81 4.10
N GLU A 604 8.94 18.36 5.24
CA GLU A 604 8.23 17.07 5.36
C GLU A 604 6.98 16.99 4.49
N ASP A 605 6.32 18.12 4.28
CA ASP A 605 5.14 18.28 3.44
C ASP A 605 5.48 18.86 2.05
N CYS A 606 6.71 18.64 1.58
CA CYS A 606 7.11 19.00 0.22
C CYS A 606 6.23 18.31 -0.81
N GLU A 607 5.60 19.09 -1.70
CA GLU A 607 4.73 18.58 -2.77
C GLU A 607 5.50 17.84 -3.87
N SER A 608 6.85 17.97 -3.90
CA SER A 608 7.71 17.22 -4.81
C SER A 608 8.00 15.83 -4.25
N PHE A 609 7.94 14.82 -5.09
CA PHE A 609 8.13 13.42 -4.72
C PHE A 609 8.83 12.62 -5.82
N LEU A 610 9.41 11.49 -5.44
CA LEU A 610 10.02 10.58 -6.38
C LEU A 610 9.01 9.53 -6.88
N VAL A 611 9.13 9.19 -8.16
CA VAL A 611 8.48 8.05 -8.81
C VAL A 611 9.59 7.10 -9.29
N GLY A 612 9.74 5.98 -8.63
CA GLY A 612 10.97 5.18 -8.73
C GLY A 612 12.18 5.98 -8.22
N ARG A 613 13.34 5.79 -8.86
CA ARG A 613 14.59 6.48 -8.48
C ARG A 613 14.99 7.61 -9.42
N ASP A 614 14.39 7.65 -10.60
CA ASP A 614 14.90 8.48 -11.70
C ASP A 614 13.92 9.59 -12.13
N VAL A 615 12.71 9.64 -11.57
CA VAL A 615 11.73 10.69 -11.86
C VAL A 615 11.39 11.45 -10.59
N LEU A 616 11.47 12.78 -10.65
CA LEU A 616 10.92 13.70 -9.67
C LEU A 616 9.72 14.39 -10.27
N ALA A 617 8.59 14.28 -9.58
CA ALA A 617 7.33 14.89 -9.94
C ALA A 617 6.90 15.92 -8.88
N THR A 618 6.12 16.88 -9.30
CA THR A 618 5.38 17.80 -8.45
C THR A 618 4.02 18.06 -9.12
N CYS A 619 2.97 18.29 -8.34
CA CYS A 619 1.62 18.42 -8.87
C CYS A 619 1.00 19.77 -8.47
N VAL A 620 0.06 20.25 -9.29
CA VAL A 620 -0.77 21.40 -8.93
C VAL A 620 -1.96 20.87 -8.13
N LEU A 621 -2.03 21.22 -6.87
CA LEU A 621 -3.00 20.69 -5.91
C LEU A 621 -4.10 21.69 -5.54
N ASP A 622 -3.93 22.99 -5.88
CA ASP A 622 -4.85 24.08 -5.58
C ASP A 622 -5.61 24.58 -6.80
N GLU A 623 -6.85 25.05 -6.56
CA GLU A 623 -7.73 25.62 -7.60
C GLU A 623 -7.18 26.92 -8.16
N GLY A 624 -7.21 27.07 -9.50
CA GLY A 624 -6.84 28.27 -10.21
C GLY A 624 -5.33 28.58 -10.21
N ILE A 625 -4.51 27.68 -9.71
CA ILE A 625 -3.06 27.82 -9.69
C ILE A 625 -2.47 27.19 -10.95
N GLU A 626 -1.60 27.95 -11.64
CA GLU A 626 -0.86 27.46 -12.81
C GLU A 626 0.67 27.58 -12.65
N ASN A 627 1.12 28.25 -11.61
CA ASN A 627 2.55 28.44 -11.34
C ASN A 627 2.88 27.85 -9.97
N ILE A 628 3.75 26.85 -9.98
CA ILE A 628 4.22 26.16 -8.79
C ILE A 628 5.74 26.12 -8.76
N SER A 629 6.29 25.74 -7.63
CA SER A 629 7.73 25.56 -7.45
C SER A 629 8.04 24.09 -7.15
N ALA A 630 8.95 23.50 -7.91
CA ALA A 630 9.48 22.16 -7.63
C ALA A 630 10.84 22.30 -6.94
N TYR A 631 11.01 21.69 -5.78
CA TYR A 631 12.31 21.57 -5.15
C TYR A 631 13.09 20.40 -5.73
N LEU A 632 14.31 20.64 -6.19
CA LEU A 632 15.26 19.64 -6.66
C LEU A 632 16.29 19.38 -5.57
N PRO A 633 16.33 18.18 -4.97
CA PRO A 633 17.20 17.90 -3.82
C PRO A 633 18.70 17.99 -4.17
N GLU A 634 19.50 18.36 -3.19
CA GLU A 634 20.97 18.33 -3.30
C GLU A 634 21.47 16.89 -3.48
N GLY A 635 22.58 16.72 -4.18
CA GLY A 635 23.22 15.42 -4.44
C GLY A 635 23.03 14.88 -5.85
N ASP A 636 21.92 15.20 -6.53
CA ASP A 636 21.65 14.83 -7.91
C ASP A 636 21.33 16.06 -8.79
N ASP A 637 21.67 15.96 -10.08
CA ASP A 637 21.23 16.93 -11.10
C ASP A 637 20.01 16.39 -11.85
N TRP A 638 19.18 17.27 -12.38
CA TRP A 638 17.87 16.92 -12.93
C TRP A 638 17.62 17.53 -14.32
N TYR A 639 17.10 16.75 -15.23
CA TYR A 639 16.67 17.21 -16.54
C TYR A 639 15.18 17.48 -16.58
N LEU A 640 14.79 18.71 -16.95
CA LEU A 640 13.42 19.01 -17.36
C LEU A 640 13.38 19.06 -18.90
N GLY A 641 12.78 18.06 -19.52
CA GLY A 641 12.89 17.85 -20.95
C GLY A 641 14.36 17.67 -21.36
N SER A 642 14.93 18.67 -22.04
CA SER A 642 16.34 18.66 -22.46
C SER A 642 17.22 19.61 -21.64
N LYS A 643 16.67 20.38 -20.72
CA LYS A 643 17.44 21.35 -19.92
C LYS A 643 17.87 20.74 -18.60
N LEU A 644 19.17 20.78 -18.32
CA LEU A 644 19.77 20.34 -17.07
C LEU A 644 19.69 21.45 -16.00
N TYR A 645 19.29 21.06 -14.80
CA TYR A 645 19.28 21.87 -13.59
C TYR A 645 20.15 21.20 -12.53
N LYS A 646 20.82 21.99 -11.71
CA LYS A 646 21.55 21.51 -10.54
C LYS A 646 20.56 21.21 -9.41
N GLY A 647 20.92 20.26 -8.54
CA GLY A 647 20.21 20.07 -7.26
C GLY A 647 20.41 21.25 -6.30
N GLY A 648 19.73 21.21 -5.15
CA GLY A 648 19.75 22.24 -4.12
C GLY A 648 19.05 23.55 -4.55
N GLN A 649 17.98 23.46 -5.34
CA GLN A 649 17.27 24.67 -5.79
C GLN A 649 15.79 24.43 -6.10
N ASN A 650 15.04 25.52 -6.02
CA ASN A 650 13.66 25.58 -6.49
C ASN A 650 13.59 25.95 -7.99
N VAL A 651 12.73 25.27 -8.75
CA VAL A 651 12.46 25.54 -10.16
C VAL A 651 11.00 25.89 -10.36
N SER A 652 10.75 27.11 -10.86
CA SER A 652 9.38 27.53 -11.19
C SER A 652 8.87 26.83 -12.46
N LEU A 653 7.66 26.28 -12.37
CA LEU A 653 6.94 25.63 -13.44
C LEU A 653 5.63 26.35 -13.74
N HIS A 654 5.28 26.48 -15.01
CA HIS A 654 3.97 26.96 -15.45
C HIS A 654 3.18 25.80 -16.03
N ILE A 655 2.09 25.40 -15.37
CA ILE A 655 1.32 24.19 -15.65
C ILE A 655 -0.17 24.55 -15.76
N PRO A 656 -0.64 25.05 -16.91
CA PRO A 656 -2.07 25.20 -17.15
C PRO A 656 -2.82 23.87 -17.01
N PRO A 657 -4.10 23.86 -16.59
CA PRO A 657 -4.87 22.62 -16.41
C PRO A 657 -4.90 21.73 -17.67
N THR A 658 -4.88 22.33 -18.85
CA THR A 658 -4.94 21.62 -20.15
C THR A 658 -3.58 21.16 -20.68
N SER A 659 -2.48 21.41 -19.96
CA SER A 659 -1.14 21.02 -20.40
C SER A 659 -0.79 19.60 -19.97
N LYS A 660 0.21 19.00 -20.65
CA LYS A 660 0.92 17.82 -20.15
C LYS A 660 1.66 18.17 -18.87
N MET A 661 1.79 17.21 -17.96
CA MET A 661 2.57 17.39 -16.74
C MET A 661 4.07 17.36 -17.05
N PRO A 662 4.82 18.39 -16.67
CA PRO A 662 6.26 18.31 -16.64
C PRO A 662 6.72 17.38 -15.52
N TYR A 663 7.85 16.72 -15.73
CA TYR A 663 8.56 15.94 -14.72
C TYR A 663 10.06 16.04 -14.96
N PHE A 664 10.82 15.88 -13.91
CA PHE A 664 12.27 15.88 -13.98
C PHE A 664 12.79 14.45 -14.07
N VAL A 665 13.84 14.26 -14.85
CA VAL A 665 14.54 12.97 -14.97
C VAL A 665 15.94 13.15 -14.39
N ARG A 666 16.35 12.24 -13.53
CA ARG A 666 17.66 12.29 -12.86
C ARG A 666 18.80 12.19 -13.88
N SER A 667 19.80 13.01 -13.72
CA SER A 667 21.06 12.89 -14.46
C SER A 667 21.78 11.60 -14.04
N GLY A 668 22.28 10.85 -15.00
CA GLY A 668 22.90 9.57 -14.73
C GLY A 668 21.94 8.38 -14.83
N CYS A 669 20.93 8.45 -15.69
CA CYS A 669 20.05 7.32 -15.97
C CYS A 669 19.85 7.06 -17.47
N VAL A 670 19.35 5.86 -17.80
CA VAL A 670 18.85 5.47 -19.11
C VAL A 670 17.35 5.25 -18.98
N PHE A 671 16.57 6.19 -19.49
CA PHE A 671 15.14 6.30 -19.24
C PHE A 671 14.30 5.66 -20.36
N PRO A 672 13.51 4.60 -20.06
CA PRO A 672 12.69 3.93 -21.04
C PRO A 672 11.35 4.65 -21.23
N THR A 673 10.94 4.85 -22.50
CA THR A 673 9.64 5.42 -22.86
C THR A 673 9.00 4.65 -24.01
N ASP A 674 7.67 4.67 -24.08
CA ASP A 674 6.92 4.24 -25.25
C ASP A 674 6.68 5.46 -26.16
N GLU A 675 7.39 5.56 -27.29
CA GLU A 675 7.23 6.60 -28.30
C GLU A 675 6.36 6.16 -29.49
N GLY A 676 5.56 5.11 -29.29
CA GLY A 676 4.62 4.62 -30.29
C GLY A 676 3.38 5.50 -30.43
N LYS A 677 2.46 5.07 -31.26
CA LYS A 677 1.19 5.75 -31.45
C LYS A 677 0.26 5.46 -30.29
N TYR A 678 -0.25 6.49 -29.62
CA TYR A 678 -1.35 6.39 -28.66
C TYR A 678 -2.71 6.50 -29.36
N GLY A 679 -3.69 5.73 -28.89
CA GLY A 679 -5.07 5.78 -29.31
C GLY A 679 -5.83 4.50 -28.96
N PHE A 680 -7.06 4.37 -29.42
CA PHE A 680 -7.86 3.15 -29.25
C PHE A 680 -7.12 1.92 -29.83
N GLU A 681 -6.44 2.10 -30.96
CA GLU A 681 -5.47 1.17 -31.52
C GLU A 681 -4.07 1.73 -31.31
N SER A 682 -3.41 1.31 -30.22
CA SER A 682 -2.06 1.77 -29.88
C SER A 682 -0.98 0.88 -30.50
N GLU A 683 0.12 1.51 -30.91
CA GLU A 683 1.34 0.82 -31.35
C GLU A 683 2.45 1.16 -30.35
N GLN A 684 3.18 0.15 -29.88
CA GLN A 684 4.30 0.33 -28.95
C GLN A 684 5.61 0.55 -29.73
N LYS A 685 6.40 1.55 -29.28
CA LYS A 685 7.78 1.76 -29.71
C LYS A 685 8.63 2.09 -28.50
N LEU A 686 9.34 1.09 -27.97
CA LEU A 686 10.23 1.26 -26.81
C LEU A 686 11.52 2.00 -27.23
N VAL A 687 11.79 3.12 -26.57
CA VAL A 687 12.98 3.97 -26.77
C VAL A 687 13.66 4.23 -25.44
N PHE A 688 14.98 4.24 -25.44
CA PHE A 688 15.83 4.49 -24.26
C PHE A 688 16.56 5.82 -24.43
N THR A 689 16.20 6.82 -23.63
CA THR A 689 16.89 8.11 -23.64
C THR A 689 17.95 8.14 -22.54
N VAL A 690 19.18 8.40 -22.90
CA VAL A 690 20.29 8.59 -21.96
C VAL A 690 20.26 10.04 -21.47
N TYR A 691 20.18 10.22 -20.16
CA TYR A 691 20.32 11.51 -19.47
C TYR A 691 21.69 11.56 -18.79
N PRO A 692 22.74 11.98 -19.51
CA PRO A 692 24.10 11.78 -19.06
C PRO A 692 24.52 12.80 -18.00
N GLN A 693 25.44 12.40 -17.13
CA GLN A 693 26.21 13.31 -16.29
C GLN A 693 27.21 14.11 -17.16
N GLU A 694 27.75 15.20 -16.62
CA GLU A 694 28.78 15.99 -17.31
C GLU A 694 29.99 15.11 -17.67
N THR A 695 30.53 14.43 -16.68
CA THR A 695 31.54 13.39 -16.82
C THR A 695 31.36 12.33 -15.73
N GLY A 696 31.80 11.09 -15.96
CA GLY A 696 31.71 10.05 -14.97
C GLY A 696 31.21 8.71 -15.50
N PHE A 697 30.84 7.84 -14.58
CA PHE A 697 30.30 6.50 -14.85
C PHE A 697 29.05 6.30 -14.05
N PHE A 698 28.03 5.72 -14.69
CA PHE A 698 26.84 5.26 -13.98
C PHE A 698 26.29 3.96 -14.58
N GLN A 699 25.41 3.31 -13.84
CA GLN A 699 24.66 2.15 -14.28
C GLN A 699 23.16 2.42 -14.19
N SER A 700 22.41 1.84 -15.12
CA SER A 700 20.96 1.87 -15.14
C SER A 700 20.46 0.49 -15.54
N SER A 701 19.24 0.15 -15.17
CA SER A 701 18.64 -1.14 -15.49
C SER A 701 17.22 -0.98 -16.02
N PHE A 702 16.81 -1.93 -16.83
CA PHE A 702 15.45 -2.00 -17.36
C PHE A 702 14.93 -3.43 -17.28
N PHE A 703 13.68 -3.56 -16.90
CA PHE A 703 12.96 -4.83 -16.86
C PHE A 703 11.67 -4.75 -17.69
N ASP A 704 11.42 -5.80 -18.46
CA ASP A 704 10.13 -6.05 -19.12
C ASP A 704 9.90 -7.55 -19.29
N ASP A 705 8.64 -8.00 -19.33
CA ASP A 705 8.25 -9.39 -19.54
C ASP A 705 6.97 -9.48 -20.41
N ASP A 706 6.28 -10.60 -20.38
CA ASP A 706 5.00 -10.79 -21.10
C ASP A 706 3.83 -9.96 -20.51
N GLY A 707 4.07 -9.25 -19.41
CA GLY A 707 3.12 -8.39 -18.73
C GLY A 707 2.05 -9.11 -17.89
N LYS A 708 2.03 -10.44 -17.81
CA LYS A 708 0.90 -11.16 -17.21
C LYS A 708 1.26 -12.45 -16.46
N SER A 709 2.35 -13.15 -16.82
CA SER A 709 2.67 -14.45 -16.23
C SER A 709 3.77 -14.39 -15.17
N PHE A 710 4.05 -15.52 -14.52
CA PHE A 710 5.20 -15.70 -13.63
C PHE A 710 6.46 -16.17 -14.34
N GLU A 711 6.49 -16.27 -15.67
CA GLU A 711 7.62 -16.78 -16.44
C GLU A 711 8.90 -15.95 -16.23
N TYR A 712 8.76 -14.66 -15.86
CA TYR A 712 9.92 -13.83 -15.47
C TYR A 712 10.74 -14.41 -14.31
N LYS A 713 10.10 -15.19 -13.40
CA LYS A 713 10.81 -15.89 -12.30
C LYS A 713 11.73 -17.01 -12.82
N LYS A 714 11.48 -17.49 -14.04
CA LYS A 714 12.33 -18.44 -14.77
C LYS A 714 13.30 -17.74 -15.71
N ASN A 715 13.44 -16.41 -15.57
CA ASN A 715 14.25 -15.53 -16.40
C ASN A 715 13.72 -15.38 -17.86
N ASP A 716 12.45 -15.73 -18.10
CA ASP A 716 11.79 -15.46 -19.39
C ASP A 716 11.25 -14.03 -19.42
N CYS A 717 12.18 -13.10 -19.59
CA CYS A 717 11.98 -11.68 -19.55
C CYS A 717 13.13 -10.95 -20.21
N THR A 718 12.98 -9.67 -20.49
CA THR A 718 14.05 -8.75 -20.87
C THR A 718 14.62 -8.12 -19.61
N ARG A 719 15.93 -8.22 -19.41
CA ARG A 719 16.67 -7.49 -18.35
C ARG A 719 17.91 -6.85 -18.94
N LEU A 720 17.82 -5.57 -19.24
CA LEU A 720 18.95 -4.79 -19.72
C LEU A 720 19.68 -4.15 -18.54
N ILE A 721 20.99 -4.28 -18.56
CA ILE A 721 21.90 -3.54 -17.70
C ILE A 721 22.71 -2.63 -18.61
N PHE A 722 22.61 -1.32 -18.37
CA PHE A 722 23.37 -0.29 -19.06
C PHE A 722 24.54 0.15 -18.18
N SER A 723 25.72 0.24 -18.77
CA SER A 723 26.91 0.85 -18.19
C SER A 723 27.32 2.02 -19.06
N VAL A 724 27.26 3.22 -18.53
CA VAL A 724 27.46 4.45 -19.30
C VAL A 724 28.69 5.19 -18.80
N VAL A 725 29.56 5.55 -19.76
CA VAL A 725 30.75 6.38 -19.52
C VAL A 725 30.54 7.72 -20.21
N CYS A 726 30.51 8.78 -19.43
CA CYS A 726 30.39 10.15 -19.89
C CYS A 726 31.76 10.83 -19.92
N GLU A 727 32.17 11.26 -21.11
CA GLU A 727 33.40 12.04 -21.34
C GLU A 727 33.00 13.42 -21.95
N LYS A 728 33.92 14.34 -22.06
CA LYS A 728 33.63 15.71 -22.52
C LYS A 728 33.05 15.79 -23.93
N ASP A 729 33.47 14.87 -24.82
CA ASP A 729 33.11 14.87 -26.25
C ASP A 729 32.31 13.65 -26.69
N LYS A 730 32.12 12.67 -25.80
CA LYS A 730 31.38 11.46 -26.13
C LYS A 730 30.66 10.85 -24.91
N VAL A 731 29.62 10.09 -25.19
CA VAL A 731 28.92 9.23 -24.24
C VAL A 731 28.96 7.80 -24.79
N SER A 732 29.54 6.89 -24.05
CA SER A 732 29.66 5.48 -24.43
C SER A 732 28.70 4.64 -23.60
N VAL A 733 27.75 3.98 -24.27
CA VAL A 733 26.73 3.12 -23.66
C VAL A 733 27.04 1.67 -24.00
N PHE A 734 27.32 0.90 -22.97
CA PHE A 734 27.45 -0.55 -23.05
C PHE A 734 26.22 -1.18 -22.46
N TYR A 735 25.59 -2.08 -23.19
CA TYR A 735 24.43 -2.80 -22.65
C TYR A 735 24.63 -4.31 -22.70
N LYS A 736 24.01 -4.99 -21.74
CA LYS A 736 23.96 -6.46 -21.65
C LYS A 736 22.53 -6.88 -21.32
N ASN A 737 22.00 -7.88 -22.03
CA ASN A 737 20.74 -8.51 -21.68
C ASN A 737 21.01 -9.76 -20.82
N THR A 738 20.50 -9.77 -19.60
CA THR A 738 20.65 -10.89 -18.66
C THR A 738 19.39 -11.79 -18.60
N GLY A 739 18.31 -11.38 -19.28
CA GLY A 739 17.08 -12.16 -19.46
C GLY A 739 17.16 -13.06 -20.71
N LYS A 740 16.20 -13.95 -20.87
CA LYS A 740 16.10 -14.84 -22.05
C LYS A 740 15.47 -14.17 -23.26
N VAL A 741 14.65 -13.14 -23.05
CA VAL A 741 14.03 -12.37 -24.14
C VAL A 741 14.98 -11.27 -24.57
N HIS A 742 15.58 -11.42 -25.75
CA HIS A 742 16.55 -10.47 -26.26
C HIS A 742 15.89 -9.42 -27.14
N ILE A 743 16.20 -8.14 -26.85
CA ILE A 743 15.83 -7.00 -27.67
C ILE A 743 17.09 -6.19 -28.01
N THR A 744 17.08 -5.53 -29.14
CA THR A 744 18.07 -4.50 -29.47
C THR A 744 17.48 -3.15 -29.05
N PRO A 745 18.03 -2.50 -28.01
CA PRO A 745 17.46 -1.24 -27.53
C PRO A 745 17.68 -0.10 -28.55
N ASP A 746 16.63 0.67 -28.82
CA ASP A 746 16.70 1.93 -29.56
C ASP A 746 17.17 3.02 -28.58
N ILE A 747 18.45 3.42 -28.66
CA ILE A 747 19.09 4.30 -27.68
C ILE A 747 19.42 5.65 -28.32
N LYS A 748 19.01 6.74 -27.63
CA LYS A 748 19.35 8.12 -28.02
C LYS A 748 19.87 8.92 -26.82
N LEU A 749 20.59 10.02 -27.09
CA LEU A 749 20.87 11.03 -26.09
C LEU A 749 19.69 11.98 -25.90
N VAL A 750 19.58 12.60 -24.75
CA VAL A 750 18.67 13.72 -24.53
C VAL A 750 18.99 14.85 -25.52
N GLY A 751 17.96 15.49 -26.07
CA GLY A 751 18.07 16.34 -27.26
C GLY A 751 18.97 17.59 -27.14
N SER A 752 19.43 17.94 -25.92
CA SER A 752 20.39 19.04 -25.68
C SER A 752 21.86 18.61 -25.64
N ASP A 753 22.13 17.32 -25.71
CA ASP A 753 23.48 16.78 -25.60
C ASP A 753 24.07 16.49 -27.00
N ASP A 754 25.02 17.28 -27.43
CA ASP A 754 25.67 17.19 -28.74
C ASP A 754 26.89 16.24 -28.76
N ARG A 755 27.19 15.56 -27.63
CA ARG A 755 28.30 14.61 -27.56
C ARG A 755 28.08 13.41 -28.50
N LYS A 756 29.15 12.82 -28.94
CA LYS A 756 29.09 11.63 -29.79
C LYS A 756 28.56 10.43 -28.97
N LEU A 757 27.44 9.86 -29.38
CA LEU A 757 26.93 8.62 -28.82
C LEU A 757 27.64 7.40 -29.43
N ILE A 758 28.16 6.51 -28.57
CA ILE A 758 28.75 5.22 -28.94
C ILE A 758 27.96 4.14 -28.23
N ILE A 759 27.45 3.16 -28.95
CA ILE A 759 26.63 2.06 -28.40
C ILE A 759 27.32 0.74 -28.71
N GLU A 760 27.53 -0.09 -27.70
CA GLU A 760 28.12 -1.42 -27.83
C GLU A 760 27.34 -2.47 -27.01
N SER A 761 26.98 -3.59 -27.67
CA SER A 761 26.47 -4.77 -26.96
C SER A 761 27.60 -5.53 -26.31
N ARG A 762 27.34 -6.07 -25.13
CA ARG A 762 28.22 -6.97 -24.39
C ARG A 762 27.58 -8.34 -24.19
N ASP A 763 26.58 -8.69 -25.01
CA ASP A 763 25.95 -10.02 -25.00
C ASP A 763 26.87 -11.10 -25.50
#